data_dc5f9b4f9072a2a79c17679ea53ef93c
#
_entry.id   dc5f9b4f9072a2a79c17679ea53ef93c
#
_cell.length_a   1.000
_cell.length_b   1.000
_cell.length_c   1.000
_cell.angle_alpha   90.00
_cell.angle_beta   90.00
_cell.angle_gamma   90.00
#
_symmetry.space_group_name_H-M   'P 1'
#
loop_
_entity.id
_entity.type
_entity.pdbx_description
1 polymer ?
#
loop_
_entity_poly.entity_id
_entity_poly.type
_entity_poly.pdbx_seq_one_letter_code
_entity_poly.pdbx_strand_id
1 'polypeptide(L)'
;MEYPSYNVNTPQWREITVGSHLPMELGKLAEIARNLWWTWNDDAKSMYCDLDPELWEETEQNPILFLERMNYEKLVTLAHDEFFIRKMNTVYTAFKEYINVVPDHKRPSVAYFSMEYGLDKVLKIYSGGLGILAGDYLKEASDSNVDLCAVGLLYRYGYFDQSLSMDGQQIANYEAQNFGQLPIEKVMQPDGKQLVIHIPYADSFIVHANVWRVNVGRIPLYLLDTDNELNSEFDRPITHHLYGGDWENRLKQEILLGIGGMMTLKALGIEKDVYHCNEGHAALINIQRLCDYIAGGLDFGQAMELVRASSLYTVHTPVPAGHDYFDEGLFNKYMKGYPDKLGITWNNLMDLGRHNPGDKGERFCMSVFACKTSQEVNGVSLLHKTVSQEMFAPIWKGYFPEENHVGYVTNGVHFPTWCATEWEKLFKDNFDESFIHDQSNQKIWEAVYDIPDEEIWNTRLKLKTKLIDYIKRKCSKDWLRSQIDPSLTISIFEKFNPNALLIGFGRRFATYKRAHLLFTDIDRLAKIVNNPKYPVQFIFTGKAHPSDGAGQGLIRQIVEISRRPEFLGKIIFLENYDMDLARHLIAGVDIWLNTPTRLAEASGTSGEKALMNGVLNFSVLDGWWYEGYCKDAGWALTDKSIYQNEQYQNQLDAEAIYYLLEHDILPAYYEHGDKEYSENWIKYIKNSIAQIAPRFTMKRQLDDYYEKFYIKLSEHFHILSADNNAKAKMISDWKTAVRNRWDSIEIKSIKAGNGLDATIEAGKEYEVTVAVDEKGLDDAIGIELVIIQHESGQDHIYEVIPLPLVSKDGNLYTFKGTSQIFNAGSFKQAFRMYPKNNLLPHRQDFCYVRWF
;
A
#
# COMPACT_ATOMS: atom_id res chain seq x y z
N MET A 1 -59.41 -44.27 -26.15
CA MET A 1 -58.54 -43.41 -26.91
C MET A 1 -57.12 -43.83 -26.59
N GLU A 2 -56.45 -44.50 -27.50
CA GLU A 2 -55.01 -44.77 -27.35
C GLU A 2 -54.26 -43.49 -27.80
N TYR A 3 -53.43 -42.95 -26.90
CA TYR A 3 -52.56 -41.88 -27.28
C TYR A 3 -51.41 -42.47 -28.13
N PRO A 4 -51.14 -41.92 -29.33
CA PRO A 4 -50.06 -42.45 -30.14
C PRO A 4 -48.74 -42.19 -29.41
N SER A 5 -48.00 -43.23 -29.10
CA SER A 5 -46.61 -43.13 -28.65
C SER A 5 -45.71 -42.79 -29.84
N TYR A 6 -45.29 -41.54 -29.94
CA TYR A 6 -44.28 -41.16 -30.92
C TYR A 6 -42.92 -41.64 -30.42
N ASN A 7 -42.29 -42.55 -31.13
CA ASN A 7 -40.87 -42.86 -30.92
C ASN A 7 -40.07 -41.68 -31.48
N VAL A 8 -39.78 -40.72 -30.63
CA VAL A 8 -38.88 -39.63 -30.95
C VAL A 8 -37.48 -40.11 -30.58
N ASN A 9 -36.60 -40.32 -31.58
CA ASN A 9 -35.22 -40.54 -31.29
C ASN A 9 -34.64 -39.31 -30.56
N THR A 10 -34.02 -39.55 -29.42
CA THR A 10 -33.27 -38.48 -28.72
C THR A 10 -32.09 -38.05 -29.58
N PRO A 11 -31.92 -36.72 -29.79
CA PRO A 11 -30.79 -36.26 -30.57
C PRO A 11 -29.48 -36.63 -29.91
N GLN A 12 -28.52 -37.08 -30.67
CA GLN A 12 -27.13 -37.23 -30.20
C GLN A 12 -26.41 -35.90 -30.41
N TRP A 13 -26.32 -35.11 -29.33
CA TRP A 13 -25.62 -33.87 -29.33
C TRP A 13 -24.13 -34.10 -29.47
N ARG A 14 -23.48 -33.36 -30.33
CA ARG A 14 -22.02 -33.29 -30.46
C ARG A 14 -21.62 -31.88 -30.10
N GLU A 15 -20.66 -31.74 -29.21
CA GLU A 15 -20.06 -30.45 -28.91
C GLU A 15 -19.22 -30.00 -30.11
N ILE A 16 -19.43 -28.76 -30.52
CA ILE A 16 -18.60 -28.06 -31.49
C ILE A 16 -18.09 -26.82 -30.82
N THR A 17 -16.78 -26.58 -30.85
CA THR A 17 -16.19 -25.33 -30.40
C THR A 17 -15.95 -24.44 -31.63
N VAL A 18 -16.57 -23.28 -31.65
CA VAL A 18 -16.35 -22.28 -32.69
C VAL A 18 -15.49 -21.18 -32.10
N GLY A 19 -14.22 -21.12 -32.51
CA GLY A 19 -13.33 -20.04 -32.13
C GLY A 19 -13.52 -18.85 -33.06
N SER A 20 -13.62 -17.65 -32.49
CA SER A 20 -13.56 -16.39 -33.25
C SER A 20 -12.09 -16.07 -33.57
N HIS A 21 -11.80 -15.75 -34.81
CA HIS A 21 -10.50 -15.22 -35.18
C HIS A 21 -10.64 -13.76 -35.58
N LEU A 22 -9.81 -12.89 -34.97
CA LEU A 22 -9.77 -11.50 -35.37
C LEU A 22 -9.24 -11.39 -36.79
N PRO A 23 -9.91 -10.63 -37.69
CA PRO A 23 -9.32 -10.23 -38.98
C PRO A 23 -7.92 -9.64 -38.76
N MET A 24 -7.02 -9.86 -39.73
CA MET A 24 -5.62 -9.39 -39.63
C MET A 24 -5.52 -7.89 -39.37
N GLU A 25 -6.39 -7.12 -39.99
CA GLU A 25 -6.50 -5.67 -39.86
C GLU A 25 -6.77 -5.21 -38.43
N LEU A 26 -7.46 -6.04 -37.63
CA LEU A 26 -7.83 -5.78 -36.23
C LEU A 26 -6.86 -6.39 -35.21
N GLY A 27 -5.79 -7.07 -35.63
CA GLY A 27 -4.83 -7.74 -34.74
C GLY A 27 -4.22 -6.82 -33.69
N LYS A 28 -4.13 -5.52 -33.98
CA LYS A 28 -3.65 -4.49 -33.02
C LYS A 28 -4.50 -4.38 -31.76
N LEU A 29 -5.80 -4.65 -31.84
CA LEU A 29 -6.69 -4.67 -30.67
C LEU A 29 -6.27 -5.74 -29.66
N ALA A 30 -5.93 -6.93 -30.14
CA ALA A 30 -5.51 -8.02 -29.25
C ALA A 30 -4.17 -7.74 -28.56
N GLU A 31 -3.25 -7.01 -29.23
CA GLU A 31 -1.97 -6.62 -28.64
C GLU A 31 -2.18 -5.58 -27.51
N ILE A 32 -3.00 -4.56 -27.77
CA ILE A 32 -3.35 -3.55 -26.74
C ILE A 32 -4.06 -4.22 -25.56
N ALA A 33 -5.03 -5.12 -25.81
CA ALA A 33 -5.80 -5.82 -24.77
C ALA A 33 -4.93 -6.61 -23.79
N ARG A 34 -3.76 -7.09 -24.19
CA ARG A 34 -2.84 -7.86 -23.37
C ARG A 34 -1.88 -7.01 -22.53
N ASN A 35 -1.87 -5.69 -22.71
CA ASN A 35 -1.07 -4.78 -21.89
C ASN A 35 -1.98 -3.85 -21.10
N LEU A 36 -1.85 -3.84 -19.78
CA LEU A 36 -2.72 -3.05 -18.91
C LEU A 36 -2.62 -1.53 -19.08
N TRP A 37 -1.76 -1.03 -19.97
CA TRP A 37 -1.70 0.40 -20.32
C TRP A 37 -3.07 0.97 -20.71
N TRP A 38 -3.93 0.18 -21.38
CA TRP A 38 -5.28 0.61 -21.72
C TRP A 38 -6.15 0.99 -20.51
N THR A 39 -5.83 0.47 -19.30
CA THR A 39 -6.67 0.73 -18.11
C THR A 39 -6.58 2.15 -17.58
N TRP A 40 -5.52 2.88 -17.95
CA TRP A 40 -5.33 4.31 -17.61
C TRP A 40 -5.11 5.20 -18.83
N ASN A 41 -5.46 4.71 -20.01
CA ASN A 41 -5.49 5.48 -21.25
C ASN A 41 -6.93 5.54 -21.78
N ASP A 42 -7.54 6.72 -21.72
CA ASP A 42 -8.94 6.91 -22.06
C ASP A 42 -9.25 6.62 -23.52
N ASP A 43 -8.34 6.97 -24.45
CA ASP A 43 -8.53 6.72 -25.88
C ASP A 43 -8.54 5.21 -26.18
N ALA A 44 -7.66 4.44 -25.50
CA ALA A 44 -7.63 2.99 -25.63
C ALA A 44 -8.88 2.34 -25.04
N LYS A 45 -9.32 2.82 -23.87
CA LYS A 45 -10.52 2.30 -23.18
C LYS A 45 -11.78 2.60 -23.98
N SER A 46 -11.95 3.85 -24.43
CA SER A 46 -13.11 4.27 -25.24
C SER A 46 -13.18 3.53 -26.57
N MET A 47 -12.05 3.14 -27.14
CA MET A 47 -12.00 2.40 -28.39
C MET A 47 -12.78 1.07 -28.32
N TYR A 48 -12.64 0.31 -27.21
CA TYR A 48 -13.41 -0.91 -26.98
C TYR A 48 -14.88 -0.62 -26.67
N CYS A 49 -15.14 0.35 -25.79
CA CYS A 49 -16.49 0.72 -25.40
C CYS A 49 -17.36 1.17 -26.58
N ASP A 50 -16.82 1.96 -27.50
CA ASP A 50 -17.54 2.50 -28.66
C ASP A 50 -17.92 1.41 -29.68
N LEU A 51 -17.22 0.28 -29.69
CA LEU A 51 -17.52 -0.82 -30.64
C LEU A 51 -18.85 -1.52 -30.30
N ASP A 52 -19.10 -1.77 -29.03
CA ASP A 52 -20.31 -2.41 -28.54
C ASP A 52 -20.45 -2.15 -27.02
N PRO A 53 -21.12 -1.06 -26.62
CA PRO A 53 -21.25 -0.69 -25.22
C PRO A 53 -21.97 -1.75 -24.36
N GLU A 54 -22.93 -2.47 -24.93
CA GLU A 54 -23.69 -3.51 -24.21
C GLU A 54 -22.79 -4.72 -23.95
N LEU A 55 -22.13 -5.23 -24.98
CA LEU A 55 -21.18 -6.34 -24.85
C LEU A 55 -19.99 -5.99 -23.96
N TRP A 56 -19.52 -4.73 -24.02
CA TRP A 56 -18.45 -4.23 -23.14
C TRP A 56 -18.84 -4.34 -21.66
N GLU A 57 -20.05 -3.95 -21.32
CA GLU A 57 -20.58 -4.11 -19.97
C GLU A 57 -20.87 -5.58 -19.59
N GLU A 58 -21.36 -6.40 -20.53
CA GLU A 58 -21.62 -7.84 -20.30
C GLU A 58 -20.32 -8.63 -20.07
N THR A 59 -19.22 -8.20 -20.68
CA THR A 59 -17.90 -8.80 -20.50
C THR A 59 -17.11 -8.16 -19.34
N GLU A 60 -17.79 -7.42 -18.49
CA GLU A 60 -17.19 -6.72 -17.33
C GLU A 60 -15.99 -5.83 -17.71
N GLN A 61 -16.04 -5.25 -18.92
CA GLN A 61 -14.99 -4.40 -19.49
C GLN A 61 -13.63 -5.13 -19.67
N ASN A 62 -13.67 -6.44 -19.86
CA ASN A 62 -12.51 -7.26 -20.19
C ASN A 62 -12.31 -7.29 -21.71
N PRO A 63 -11.28 -6.61 -22.28
CA PRO A 63 -11.11 -6.50 -23.71
C PRO A 63 -10.79 -7.83 -24.39
N ILE A 64 -10.19 -8.79 -23.69
CA ILE A 64 -9.91 -10.13 -24.24
C ILE A 64 -11.20 -10.90 -24.42
N LEU A 65 -12.00 -10.99 -23.35
CA LEU A 65 -13.31 -11.65 -23.39
C LEU A 65 -14.27 -10.96 -24.34
N PHE A 66 -14.21 -9.63 -24.40
CA PHE A 66 -14.98 -8.79 -25.34
C PHE A 66 -14.67 -9.18 -26.80
N LEU A 67 -13.39 -9.25 -27.18
CA LEU A 67 -13.00 -9.61 -28.54
C LEU A 67 -13.35 -11.07 -28.88
N GLU A 68 -13.31 -11.98 -27.90
CA GLU A 68 -13.73 -13.38 -28.09
C GLU A 68 -15.23 -13.52 -28.34
N ARG A 69 -16.06 -12.69 -27.70
CA ARG A 69 -17.53 -12.74 -27.79
C ARG A 69 -18.12 -11.89 -28.91
N MET A 70 -17.33 -11.00 -29.52
CA MET A 70 -17.83 -10.18 -30.61
C MET A 70 -18.30 -11.02 -31.77
N ASN A 71 -19.43 -10.58 -32.39
CA ASN A 71 -19.96 -11.20 -33.58
C ASN A 71 -18.97 -11.07 -34.75
N TYR A 72 -18.65 -12.18 -35.44
CA TYR A 72 -17.68 -12.22 -36.50
C TYR A 72 -18.03 -11.32 -37.68
N GLU A 73 -19.32 -11.24 -38.11
CA GLU A 73 -19.77 -10.34 -39.17
C GLU A 73 -19.51 -8.86 -38.81
N LYS A 74 -19.69 -8.50 -37.56
CA LYS A 74 -19.36 -7.16 -37.04
C LYS A 74 -17.86 -6.90 -37.09
N LEU A 75 -17.02 -7.88 -36.74
CA LEU A 75 -15.56 -7.77 -36.86
C LEU A 75 -15.10 -7.58 -38.30
N VAL A 76 -15.70 -8.33 -39.24
CA VAL A 76 -15.38 -8.16 -40.70
C VAL A 76 -15.80 -6.78 -41.19
N THR A 77 -16.95 -6.28 -40.75
CA THR A 77 -17.40 -4.93 -41.12
C THR A 77 -16.44 -3.86 -40.58
N LEU A 78 -16.02 -3.97 -39.32
CA LEU A 78 -15.06 -3.06 -38.68
C LEU A 78 -13.67 -3.09 -39.36
N ALA A 79 -13.23 -4.27 -39.84
CA ALA A 79 -11.98 -4.39 -40.57
C ALA A 79 -11.94 -3.59 -41.89
N HIS A 80 -13.13 -3.24 -42.42
CA HIS A 80 -13.29 -2.41 -43.64
C HIS A 80 -13.73 -0.97 -43.34
N ASP A 81 -13.97 -0.62 -42.05
CA ASP A 81 -14.33 0.73 -41.63
C ASP A 81 -13.06 1.61 -41.53
N GLU A 82 -12.84 2.47 -42.52
CA GLU A 82 -11.67 3.35 -42.54
C GLU A 82 -11.59 4.32 -41.36
N PHE A 83 -12.73 4.75 -40.80
CA PHE A 83 -12.75 5.66 -39.66
C PHE A 83 -12.28 4.93 -38.38
N PHE A 84 -12.82 3.73 -38.15
CA PHE A 84 -12.39 2.90 -37.05
C PHE A 84 -10.93 2.47 -37.16
N ILE A 85 -10.50 2.02 -38.30
CA ILE A 85 -9.09 1.64 -38.57
C ILE A 85 -8.14 2.81 -38.33
N ARG A 86 -8.51 4.04 -38.69
CA ARG A 86 -7.71 5.25 -38.35
C ARG A 86 -7.63 5.48 -36.85
N LYS A 87 -8.78 5.44 -36.11
CA LYS A 87 -8.82 5.58 -34.66
C LYS A 87 -7.93 4.53 -33.97
N MET A 88 -8.10 3.25 -34.35
CA MET A 88 -7.29 2.14 -33.83
C MET A 88 -5.79 2.36 -34.11
N ASN A 89 -5.42 2.79 -35.30
CA ASN A 89 -4.03 3.06 -35.65
C ASN A 89 -3.42 4.21 -34.85
N THR A 90 -4.18 5.25 -34.58
CA THR A 90 -3.74 6.37 -33.71
C THR A 90 -3.44 5.88 -32.31
N VAL A 91 -4.37 5.14 -31.69
CA VAL A 91 -4.19 4.54 -30.34
C VAL A 91 -3.01 3.57 -30.31
N TYR A 92 -2.90 2.71 -31.33
CA TYR A 92 -1.79 1.76 -31.42
C TYR A 92 -0.43 2.43 -31.59
N THR A 93 -0.35 3.53 -32.38
CA THR A 93 0.88 4.30 -32.51
C THR A 93 1.30 4.90 -31.17
N ALA A 94 0.38 5.53 -30.45
CA ALA A 94 0.64 6.06 -29.10
C ALA A 94 1.07 4.94 -28.13
N PHE A 95 0.43 3.78 -28.19
CA PHE A 95 0.82 2.61 -27.42
C PHE A 95 2.25 2.15 -27.73
N LYS A 96 2.62 2.04 -29.01
CA LYS A 96 3.98 1.62 -29.40
C LYS A 96 5.03 2.67 -29.07
N GLU A 97 4.73 3.94 -29.22
CA GLU A 97 5.60 5.04 -28.79
C GLU A 97 5.82 4.97 -27.27
N TYR A 98 4.76 4.72 -26.49
CA TYR A 98 4.85 4.57 -25.05
C TYR A 98 5.72 3.37 -24.64
N ILE A 99 5.46 2.16 -25.14
CA ILE A 99 6.14 0.94 -24.66
C ILE A 99 7.58 0.76 -25.17
N ASN A 100 7.95 1.43 -26.27
CA ASN A 100 9.27 1.25 -26.90
C ASN A 100 10.34 2.21 -26.34
N VAL A 101 10.01 3.06 -25.37
CA VAL A 101 11.00 3.92 -24.72
C VAL A 101 11.93 3.06 -23.85
N VAL A 102 13.24 3.25 -24.02
CA VAL A 102 14.25 2.55 -23.21
C VAL A 102 14.21 3.08 -21.78
N PRO A 103 14.27 2.22 -20.76
CA PRO A 103 14.30 2.64 -19.34
C PRO A 103 15.43 3.63 -19.06
N ASP A 104 15.18 4.55 -18.12
CA ASP A 104 16.19 5.48 -17.63
C ASP A 104 17.14 4.75 -16.68
N HIS A 105 18.28 4.33 -17.19
CA HIS A 105 19.32 3.64 -16.41
C HIS A 105 20.15 4.58 -15.50
N LYS A 106 19.82 5.86 -15.38
CA LYS A 106 20.45 6.76 -14.41
C LYS A 106 19.96 6.51 -13.00
N ARG A 107 18.77 5.94 -12.86
CA ARG A 107 18.18 5.55 -11.58
C ARG A 107 18.49 4.08 -11.28
N PRO A 108 18.69 3.68 -10.02
CA PRO A 108 18.85 2.28 -9.64
C PRO A 108 17.70 1.41 -10.12
N SER A 109 18.03 0.18 -10.51
CA SER A 109 17.02 -0.82 -10.87
C SER A 109 16.42 -1.48 -9.63
N VAL A 110 15.10 -1.78 -9.66
CA VAL A 110 14.34 -2.24 -8.49
C VAL A 110 13.56 -3.53 -8.78
N ALA A 111 13.63 -4.48 -7.84
CA ALA A 111 12.71 -5.62 -7.77
C ALA A 111 11.71 -5.39 -6.63
N TYR A 112 10.42 -5.32 -6.94
CA TYR A 112 9.33 -5.00 -6.01
C TYR A 112 8.49 -6.24 -5.72
N PHE A 113 8.33 -6.59 -4.44
CA PHE A 113 7.63 -7.79 -4.00
C PHE A 113 6.40 -7.43 -3.17
N SER A 114 5.24 -7.91 -3.58
CA SER A 114 3.99 -7.76 -2.85
C SER A 114 3.07 -8.97 -3.05
N MET A 115 2.27 -9.29 -2.04
CA MET A 115 1.31 -10.39 -2.11
C MET A 115 0.09 -10.04 -2.96
N GLU A 116 -0.18 -8.75 -3.18
CA GLU A 116 -1.35 -8.27 -3.92
C GLU A 116 -1.04 -7.04 -4.78
N TYR A 117 -1.72 -6.94 -5.94
CA TYR A 117 -1.63 -5.83 -6.88
C TYR A 117 -3.00 -5.46 -7.42
N GLY A 118 -3.50 -4.29 -7.06
CA GLY A 118 -4.77 -3.74 -7.56
C GLY A 118 -4.57 -2.94 -8.84
N LEU A 119 -4.55 -3.62 -9.97
CA LEU A 119 -4.28 -3.02 -11.29
C LEU A 119 -5.55 -2.62 -12.02
N ASP A 120 -6.48 -3.57 -12.14
CA ASP A 120 -7.81 -3.36 -12.70
C ASP A 120 -8.76 -4.47 -12.20
N LYS A 121 -10.08 -4.26 -12.33
CA LYS A 121 -11.09 -5.24 -11.90
C LYS A 121 -11.04 -6.56 -12.68
N VAL A 122 -10.48 -6.56 -13.90
CA VAL A 122 -10.36 -7.75 -14.75
C VAL A 122 -9.35 -8.77 -14.17
N LEU A 123 -8.45 -8.34 -13.29
CA LEU A 123 -7.44 -9.21 -12.67
C LEU A 123 -7.59 -9.19 -11.15
N LYS A 124 -8.25 -10.21 -10.60
CA LYS A 124 -8.63 -10.28 -9.18
C LYS A 124 -7.47 -10.77 -8.30
N ILE A 125 -6.39 -9.98 -8.22
CA ILE A 125 -5.20 -10.28 -7.40
C ILE A 125 -4.96 -9.23 -6.31
N TYR A 126 -6.00 -8.58 -5.81
CA TYR A 126 -5.94 -7.63 -4.71
C TYR A 126 -7.19 -7.72 -3.82
N SER A 127 -7.09 -7.27 -2.58
CA SER A 127 -8.20 -7.21 -1.63
C SER A 127 -8.49 -5.81 -1.11
N GLY A 128 -7.48 -4.98 -0.95
CA GLY A 128 -7.62 -3.67 -0.30
C GLY A 128 -6.58 -2.65 -0.70
N GLY A 129 -6.36 -1.67 0.19
CA GLY A 129 -5.53 -0.49 -0.07
C GLY A 129 -4.06 -0.81 -0.38
N LEU A 130 -3.50 -1.86 0.25
CA LEU A 130 -2.13 -2.29 0.00
C LEU A 130 -1.93 -2.71 -1.47
N GLY A 131 -2.86 -3.51 -1.99
CA GLY A 131 -2.80 -3.96 -3.39
C GLY A 131 -3.03 -2.82 -4.37
N ILE A 132 -3.97 -1.92 -4.08
CA ILE A 132 -4.20 -0.73 -4.92
C ILE A 132 -2.94 0.15 -4.96
N LEU A 133 -2.28 0.36 -3.83
CA LEU A 133 -1.03 1.11 -3.77
C LEU A 133 0.06 0.44 -4.63
N ALA A 134 0.25 -0.88 -4.50
CA ALA A 134 1.22 -1.62 -5.30
C ALA A 134 0.90 -1.54 -6.80
N GLY A 135 -0.38 -1.61 -7.18
CA GLY A 135 -0.82 -1.45 -8.57
C GLY A 135 -0.54 -0.05 -9.11
N ASP A 136 -0.90 0.99 -8.36
CA ASP A 136 -0.63 2.38 -8.69
C ASP A 136 0.88 2.64 -8.84
N TYR A 137 1.69 2.03 -7.96
CA TYR A 137 3.15 2.13 -7.99
C TYR A 137 3.74 1.57 -9.28
N LEU A 138 3.25 0.40 -9.76
CA LEU A 138 3.72 -0.17 -11.03
C LEU A 138 3.30 0.68 -12.24
N LYS A 139 2.11 1.26 -12.21
CA LYS A 139 1.65 2.16 -13.28
C LYS A 139 2.49 3.42 -13.36
N GLU A 140 2.78 4.05 -12.23
CA GLU A 140 3.66 5.22 -12.18
C GLU A 140 5.10 4.87 -12.56
N ALA A 141 5.61 3.73 -12.10
CA ALA A 141 6.93 3.24 -12.51
C ALA A 141 7.01 3.08 -14.03
N SER A 142 5.91 2.65 -14.66
CA SER A 142 5.78 2.61 -16.12
C SER A 142 5.78 4.00 -16.73
N ASP A 143 4.95 4.93 -16.23
CA ASP A 143 4.84 6.29 -16.76
C ASP A 143 6.14 7.08 -16.59
N SER A 144 6.81 6.92 -15.45
CA SER A 144 8.13 7.49 -15.15
C SER A 144 9.32 6.75 -15.81
N ASN A 145 9.04 5.69 -16.59
CA ASN A 145 10.03 4.92 -17.36
C ASN A 145 11.25 4.45 -16.55
N VAL A 146 11.05 3.96 -15.34
CA VAL A 146 12.11 3.43 -14.48
C VAL A 146 12.36 1.94 -14.72
N ASP A 147 13.58 1.46 -14.46
CA ASP A 147 13.93 0.04 -14.56
C ASP A 147 13.44 -0.72 -13.32
N LEU A 148 12.22 -1.22 -13.40
CA LEU A 148 11.57 -1.95 -12.32
C LEU A 148 10.95 -3.25 -12.83
N CYS A 149 11.01 -4.32 -12.04
CA CYS A 149 10.18 -5.51 -12.20
C CYS A 149 9.46 -5.82 -10.89
N ALA A 150 8.36 -6.53 -10.97
CA ALA A 150 7.59 -6.89 -9.79
C ALA A 150 7.32 -8.40 -9.74
N VAL A 151 7.09 -8.92 -8.51
CA VAL A 151 6.78 -10.32 -8.26
C VAL A 151 5.58 -10.41 -7.32
N GLY A 152 4.66 -11.31 -7.62
CA GLY A 152 3.46 -11.57 -6.83
C GLY A 152 2.93 -12.99 -7.01
N LEU A 153 1.70 -13.22 -6.58
CA LEU A 153 0.99 -14.49 -6.68
C LEU A 153 -0.23 -14.35 -7.59
N LEU A 154 -0.51 -15.39 -8.38
CA LEU A 154 -1.70 -15.48 -9.21
C LEU A 154 -2.76 -16.33 -8.50
N TYR A 155 -3.85 -15.71 -8.11
CA TYR A 155 -4.89 -16.40 -7.35
C TYR A 155 -5.99 -16.93 -8.25
N ARG A 156 -6.35 -18.23 -8.08
CA ARG A 156 -7.37 -18.90 -8.87
C ARG A 156 -8.76 -18.27 -8.68
N TYR A 157 -9.09 -17.94 -7.43
CA TYR A 157 -10.39 -17.35 -7.06
C TYR A 157 -10.27 -15.88 -6.64
N GLY A 158 -9.06 -15.41 -6.40
CA GLY A 158 -8.79 -14.03 -6.01
C GLY A 158 -9.39 -13.65 -4.65
N TYR A 159 -9.99 -12.46 -4.60
CA TYR A 159 -10.80 -11.99 -3.49
C TYR A 159 -12.28 -12.05 -3.88
N PHE A 160 -13.19 -12.21 -2.91
CA PHE A 160 -14.58 -12.49 -3.16
C PHE A 160 -15.38 -11.32 -3.74
N ASP A 161 -16.44 -11.62 -4.45
CA ASP A 161 -17.52 -10.70 -4.78
C ASP A 161 -18.58 -10.74 -3.68
N GLN A 162 -18.98 -9.54 -3.23
CA GLN A 162 -19.93 -9.40 -2.14
C GLN A 162 -21.36 -9.31 -2.68
N SER A 163 -22.24 -10.09 -2.11
CA SER A 163 -23.69 -9.85 -2.13
C SER A 163 -24.24 -9.79 -0.70
N LEU A 164 -25.41 -9.22 -0.53
CA LEU A 164 -26.10 -9.16 0.76
C LEU A 164 -27.37 -10.00 0.72
N SER A 165 -27.66 -10.68 1.82
CA SER A 165 -28.94 -11.31 2.05
C SER A 165 -30.04 -10.28 2.36
N MET A 166 -31.29 -10.72 2.39
CA MET A 166 -32.41 -9.84 2.73
C MET A 166 -32.30 -9.15 4.09
N ASP A 167 -31.61 -9.76 5.04
CA ASP A 167 -31.37 -9.20 6.38
C ASP A 167 -30.05 -8.45 6.49
N GLY A 168 -29.35 -8.19 5.35
CA GLY A 168 -28.12 -7.42 5.31
C GLY A 168 -26.86 -8.19 5.68
N GLN A 169 -26.92 -9.53 5.75
CA GLN A 169 -25.76 -10.36 6.01
C GLN A 169 -24.89 -10.45 4.76
N GLN A 170 -23.58 -10.22 4.90
CA GLN A 170 -22.60 -10.38 3.81
C GLN A 170 -22.47 -11.84 3.38
N ILE A 171 -22.51 -12.05 2.08
CA ILE A 171 -22.22 -13.33 1.42
C ILE A 171 -20.98 -13.14 0.56
N ALA A 172 -19.99 -14.01 0.75
CA ALA A 172 -18.76 -14.02 -0.03
C ALA A 172 -18.89 -15.04 -1.19
N ASN A 173 -18.88 -14.54 -2.42
CA ASN A 173 -18.97 -15.36 -3.63
C ASN A 173 -17.60 -15.45 -4.29
N TYR A 174 -17.16 -16.65 -4.61
CA TYR A 174 -15.88 -16.91 -5.27
C TYR A 174 -16.11 -17.56 -6.63
N GLU A 175 -15.58 -16.92 -7.67
CA GLU A 175 -15.58 -17.46 -9.02
C GLU A 175 -14.15 -17.71 -9.48
N ALA A 176 -13.93 -18.88 -10.11
CA ALA A 176 -12.61 -19.22 -10.64
C ALA A 176 -12.27 -18.34 -11.84
N GLN A 177 -11.14 -17.67 -11.79
CA GLN A 177 -10.62 -16.89 -12.91
C GLN A 177 -10.20 -17.83 -14.05
N ASN A 178 -10.62 -17.53 -15.28
CA ASN A 178 -10.12 -18.21 -16.46
C ASN A 178 -8.85 -17.49 -16.96
N PHE A 179 -7.69 -18.04 -16.63
CA PHE A 179 -6.40 -17.42 -16.95
C PHE A 179 -6.19 -17.21 -18.46
N GLY A 180 -6.85 -17.98 -19.31
CA GLY A 180 -6.81 -17.79 -20.78
C GLY A 180 -7.50 -16.51 -21.25
N GLN A 181 -8.42 -15.98 -20.45
CA GLN A 181 -9.22 -14.79 -20.74
C GLN A 181 -8.75 -13.55 -19.96
N LEU A 182 -7.59 -13.62 -19.30
CA LEU A 182 -7.00 -12.51 -18.56
C LEU A 182 -5.84 -11.88 -19.36
N PRO A 183 -5.50 -10.61 -19.09
CA PRO A 183 -4.36 -9.93 -19.70
C PRO A 183 -3.03 -10.41 -19.11
N ILE A 184 -2.79 -11.70 -19.13
CA ILE A 184 -1.59 -12.38 -18.65
C ILE A 184 -1.02 -13.31 -19.70
N GLU A 185 0.26 -13.57 -19.62
CA GLU A 185 0.98 -14.42 -20.57
C GLU A 185 1.79 -15.49 -19.81
N LYS A 186 1.86 -16.69 -20.38
CA LYS A 186 2.77 -17.73 -19.88
C LYS A 186 4.21 -17.30 -20.15
N VAL A 187 5.06 -17.36 -19.14
CA VAL A 187 6.50 -17.20 -19.37
C VAL A 187 7.05 -18.49 -19.95
N MET A 188 7.59 -18.43 -21.16
CA MET A 188 8.06 -19.58 -21.90
C MET A 188 9.56 -19.75 -21.81
N GLN A 189 10.01 -20.99 -21.68
CA GLN A 189 11.41 -21.39 -21.79
C GLN A 189 11.82 -21.52 -23.26
N PRO A 190 13.13 -21.56 -23.56
CA PRO A 190 13.60 -21.74 -24.93
C PRO A 190 13.15 -23.04 -25.59
N ASP A 191 12.81 -24.07 -24.83
CA ASP A 191 12.29 -25.36 -25.31
C ASP A 191 10.78 -25.32 -25.64
N GLY A 192 10.14 -24.17 -25.49
CA GLY A 192 8.72 -23.97 -25.81
C GLY A 192 7.76 -24.41 -24.71
N LYS A 193 8.27 -24.80 -23.53
CA LYS A 193 7.44 -25.10 -22.36
C LYS A 193 7.31 -23.89 -21.43
N GLN A 194 6.22 -23.85 -20.68
CA GLN A 194 6.05 -22.83 -19.64
C GLN A 194 7.13 -22.97 -18.57
N LEU A 195 7.68 -21.84 -18.11
CA LEU A 195 8.62 -21.82 -16.98
C LEU A 195 7.92 -22.28 -15.70
N VAL A 196 8.50 -23.30 -15.06
CA VAL A 196 8.05 -23.82 -13.77
C VAL A 196 9.19 -23.70 -12.77
N ILE A 197 8.92 -23.13 -11.63
CA ILE A 197 9.86 -23.03 -10.51
C ILE A 197 9.61 -24.15 -9.53
N HIS A 198 10.69 -24.81 -9.09
CA HIS A 198 10.66 -25.92 -8.15
C HIS A 198 11.15 -25.46 -6.78
N ILE A 199 10.22 -25.21 -5.85
CA ILE A 199 10.50 -24.56 -4.58
C ILE A 199 10.55 -25.59 -3.46
N PRO A 200 11.69 -25.73 -2.75
CA PRO A 200 11.79 -26.66 -1.62
C PRO A 200 11.05 -26.13 -0.39
N TYR A 201 10.01 -26.83 0.03
CA TYR A 201 9.22 -26.52 1.23
C TYR A 201 9.67 -27.32 2.46
N ALA A 202 10.30 -28.47 2.25
CA ALA A 202 10.94 -29.31 3.28
C ALA A 202 11.92 -30.25 2.59
N ASP A 203 12.68 -31.07 3.33
CA ASP A 203 13.79 -31.89 2.83
C ASP A 203 13.50 -32.74 1.59
N SER A 204 12.26 -33.19 1.42
CA SER A 204 11.83 -33.99 0.26
C SER A 204 10.54 -33.49 -0.38
N PHE A 205 10.09 -32.29 -0.01
CA PHE A 205 8.83 -31.74 -0.45
C PHE A 205 9.05 -30.51 -1.32
N ILE A 206 8.66 -30.60 -2.58
CA ILE A 206 8.83 -29.56 -3.59
C ILE A 206 7.45 -29.10 -4.07
N VAL A 207 7.21 -27.79 -4.03
CA VAL A 207 6.06 -27.17 -4.66
C VAL A 207 6.47 -26.62 -6.02
N HIS A 208 5.65 -26.84 -7.01
CA HIS A 208 5.87 -26.43 -8.39
C HIS A 208 5.00 -25.21 -8.71
N ALA A 209 5.60 -24.12 -9.14
CA ALA A 209 4.90 -22.91 -9.51
C ALA A 209 5.07 -22.59 -10.99
N ASN A 210 3.97 -22.46 -11.73
CA ASN A 210 3.97 -21.89 -13.06
C ASN A 210 4.26 -20.40 -12.96
N VAL A 211 5.02 -19.87 -13.90
CA VAL A 211 5.29 -18.44 -13.98
C VAL A 211 4.45 -17.82 -15.08
N TRP A 212 3.72 -16.77 -14.68
CA TRP A 212 2.92 -15.92 -15.58
C TRP A 212 3.49 -14.50 -15.58
N ARG A 213 3.23 -13.76 -16.62
CA ARG A 213 3.63 -12.36 -16.76
C ARG A 213 2.43 -11.49 -17.05
N VAL A 214 2.34 -10.37 -16.35
CA VAL A 214 1.44 -9.24 -16.64
C VAL A 214 2.28 -8.09 -17.17
N ASN A 215 1.87 -7.49 -18.27
CA ASN A 215 2.50 -6.27 -18.78
C ASN A 215 1.75 -5.05 -18.25
N VAL A 216 2.33 -4.39 -17.24
CA VAL A 216 1.80 -3.15 -16.68
C VAL A 216 2.48 -1.98 -17.38
N GLY A 217 1.99 -1.65 -18.58
CA GLY A 217 2.73 -0.78 -19.48
C GLY A 217 4.10 -1.36 -19.82
N ARG A 218 5.18 -0.69 -19.40
CA ARG A 218 6.58 -1.12 -19.54
C ARG A 218 7.04 -2.09 -18.45
N ILE A 219 6.33 -2.16 -17.32
CA ILE A 219 6.75 -2.90 -16.14
C ILE A 219 6.27 -4.36 -16.20
N PRO A 220 7.18 -5.35 -16.18
CA PRO A 220 6.79 -6.76 -16.07
C PRO A 220 6.47 -7.09 -14.60
N LEU A 221 5.29 -7.67 -14.40
CA LEU A 221 4.90 -8.29 -13.14
C LEU A 221 4.87 -9.81 -13.34
N TYR A 222 5.70 -10.53 -12.59
CA TYR A 222 5.75 -11.98 -12.61
C TYR A 222 4.88 -12.54 -11.49
N LEU A 223 3.97 -13.45 -11.86
CA LEU A 223 3.01 -14.05 -10.93
C LEU A 223 3.24 -15.56 -10.84
N LEU A 224 3.29 -16.08 -9.62
CA LEU A 224 3.48 -17.50 -9.32
C LEU A 224 2.12 -18.16 -9.07
N ASP A 225 1.93 -19.33 -9.68
CA ASP A 225 0.70 -20.10 -9.66
C ASP A 225 0.99 -21.57 -9.34
N THR A 226 0.46 -22.07 -8.23
CA THR A 226 0.61 -23.48 -7.81
C THR A 226 -0.53 -24.39 -8.28
N ASP A 227 -1.60 -23.85 -8.87
CA ASP A 227 -2.73 -24.64 -9.36
C ASP A 227 -2.40 -25.33 -10.69
N ASN A 228 -1.50 -26.32 -10.63
CA ASN A 228 -1.06 -27.11 -11.76
C ASN A 228 -0.94 -28.60 -11.43
N GLU A 229 -0.86 -29.43 -12.47
CA GLU A 229 -0.89 -30.90 -12.35
C GLU A 229 0.38 -31.52 -11.72
N LEU A 230 1.47 -30.77 -11.59
CA LEU A 230 2.70 -31.21 -10.95
C LEU A 230 2.57 -31.26 -9.41
N ASN A 231 1.61 -30.52 -8.87
CA ASN A 231 1.34 -30.44 -7.44
C ASN A 231 0.26 -31.43 -7.01
N SER A 232 0.36 -31.88 -5.73
CA SER A 232 -0.70 -32.63 -5.08
C SER A 232 -1.97 -31.81 -4.91
N GLU A 233 -3.11 -32.46 -4.68
CA GLU A 233 -4.38 -31.78 -4.37
C GLU A 233 -4.32 -30.90 -3.11
N PHE A 234 -3.36 -31.13 -2.22
CA PHE A 234 -3.13 -30.34 -1.00
C PHE A 234 -2.28 -29.10 -1.25
N ASP A 235 -1.51 -29.04 -2.36
CA ASP A 235 -0.56 -27.95 -2.62
C ASP A 235 -1.05 -27.02 -3.73
N ARG A 236 -1.89 -27.51 -4.63
CA ARG A 236 -2.56 -26.68 -5.63
C ARG A 236 -3.30 -25.49 -5.01
N PRO A 237 -4.03 -25.64 -3.86
CA PRO A 237 -4.76 -24.55 -3.23
C PRO A 237 -3.92 -23.44 -2.60
N ILE A 238 -2.57 -23.53 -2.54
CA ILE A 238 -1.73 -22.47 -1.97
C ILE A 238 -2.06 -21.11 -2.62
N THR A 239 -2.25 -21.07 -3.94
CA THR A 239 -2.62 -19.86 -4.68
C THR A 239 -4.10 -19.80 -5.07
N HIS A 240 -5.01 -20.45 -4.34
CA HIS A 240 -6.44 -20.35 -4.63
C HIS A 240 -7.02 -19.01 -4.18
N HIS A 241 -6.82 -18.62 -2.93
CA HIS A 241 -7.44 -17.44 -2.35
C HIS A 241 -6.40 -16.48 -1.77
N LEU A 242 -6.57 -15.20 -2.06
CA LEU A 242 -5.80 -14.13 -1.41
C LEU A 242 -6.22 -14.03 0.06
N TYR A 243 -5.27 -14.13 0.97
CA TYR A 243 -5.49 -14.16 2.42
C TYR A 243 -6.44 -15.27 2.90
N GLY A 244 -6.57 -16.33 2.11
CA GLY A 244 -7.40 -17.47 2.44
C GLY A 244 -6.64 -18.58 3.17
N GLY A 245 -7.39 -19.48 3.82
CA GLY A 245 -6.84 -20.59 4.58
C GLY A 245 -6.41 -20.21 5.99
N ASP A 246 -5.57 -21.07 6.57
CA ASP A 246 -5.02 -20.91 7.92
C ASP A 246 -3.61 -20.31 7.90
N TRP A 247 -2.99 -20.23 9.08
CA TRP A 247 -1.61 -19.74 9.23
C TRP A 247 -0.57 -20.59 8.49
N GLU A 248 -0.86 -21.88 8.28
CA GLU A 248 0.00 -22.76 7.48
C GLU A 248 -0.04 -22.38 6.00
N ASN A 249 -1.22 -22.15 5.45
CA ASN A 249 -1.36 -21.68 4.07
C ASN A 249 -0.72 -20.28 3.91
N ARG A 250 -0.86 -19.42 4.92
CA ARG A 250 -0.21 -18.11 4.93
C ARG A 250 1.30 -18.24 4.82
N LEU A 251 1.94 -19.06 5.65
CA LEU A 251 3.38 -19.33 5.57
C LEU A 251 3.79 -19.89 4.21
N LYS A 252 3.01 -20.81 3.65
CA LYS A 252 3.26 -21.37 2.32
C LYS A 252 3.22 -20.29 1.24
N GLN A 253 2.27 -19.36 1.28
CA GLN A 253 2.20 -18.24 0.34
C GLN A 253 3.41 -17.31 0.47
N GLU A 254 3.89 -17.04 1.69
CA GLU A 254 5.06 -16.19 1.91
C GLU A 254 6.37 -16.85 1.48
N ILE A 255 6.51 -18.16 1.65
CA ILE A 255 7.63 -18.94 1.09
C ILE A 255 7.59 -18.87 -0.44
N LEU A 256 6.42 -19.07 -1.03
CA LEU A 256 6.23 -19.00 -2.48
C LEU A 256 6.62 -17.61 -3.02
N LEU A 257 6.11 -16.54 -2.41
CA LEU A 257 6.39 -15.17 -2.82
C LEU A 257 7.87 -14.81 -2.66
N GLY A 258 8.43 -15.08 -1.48
CA GLY A 258 9.79 -14.68 -1.15
C GLY A 258 10.83 -15.56 -1.82
N ILE A 259 10.88 -16.82 -1.46
CA ILE A 259 11.88 -17.79 -1.96
C ILE A 259 11.59 -18.11 -3.43
N GLY A 260 10.34 -18.48 -3.76
CA GLY A 260 9.93 -18.77 -5.12
C GLY A 260 10.08 -17.59 -6.06
N GLY A 261 9.76 -16.38 -5.58
CA GLY A 261 9.93 -15.15 -6.35
C GLY A 261 11.38 -14.85 -6.69
N MET A 262 12.31 -15.00 -5.74
CA MET A 262 13.74 -14.84 -6.01
C MET A 262 14.27 -15.91 -6.96
N MET A 263 13.84 -17.17 -6.80
CA MET A 263 14.17 -18.23 -7.74
C MET A 263 13.65 -17.94 -9.16
N THR A 264 12.49 -17.30 -9.27
CA THR A 264 11.93 -16.87 -10.56
C THR A 264 12.81 -15.82 -11.23
N LEU A 265 13.20 -14.75 -10.51
CA LEU A 265 14.09 -13.74 -11.07
C LEU A 265 15.42 -14.33 -11.52
N LYS A 266 16.00 -15.23 -10.72
CA LYS A 266 17.23 -15.95 -11.06
C LYS A 266 17.08 -16.81 -12.32
N ALA A 267 15.97 -17.56 -12.46
CA ALA A 267 15.70 -18.37 -13.65
C ALA A 267 15.51 -17.51 -14.91
N LEU A 268 15.06 -16.26 -14.77
CA LEU A 268 14.93 -15.28 -15.84
C LEU A 268 16.21 -14.49 -16.11
N GLY A 269 17.28 -14.68 -15.32
CA GLY A 269 18.51 -13.90 -15.41
C GLY A 269 18.33 -12.43 -15.04
N ILE A 270 17.36 -12.12 -14.16
CA ILE A 270 17.06 -10.75 -13.71
C ILE A 270 17.75 -10.50 -12.37
N GLU A 271 18.67 -9.54 -12.38
CA GLU A 271 19.31 -9.00 -11.19
C GLU A 271 18.97 -7.51 -11.07
N LYS A 272 18.80 -7.00 -9.86
CA LYS A 272 18.44 -5.61 -9.58
C LYS A 272 19.33 -5.03 -8.48
N ASP A 273 19.49 -3.72 -8.49
CA ASP A 273 20.28 -3.00 -7.49
C ASP A 273 19.61 -2.99 -6.11
N VAL A 274 18.28 -2.91 -6.10
CA VAL A 274 17.46 -2.81 -4.88
C VAL A 274 16.32 -3.82 -4.90
N TYR A 275 16.08 -4.42 -3.75
CA TYR A 275 14.97 -5.35 -3.49
C TYR A 275 14.04 -4.75 -2.45
N HIS A 276 12.83 -4.45 -2.86
CA HIS A 276 11.83 -3.78 -2.03
C HIS A 276 10.79 -4.78 -1.52
N CYS A 277 10.77 -4.99 -0.21
CA CYS A 277 9.73 -5.74 0.50
C CYS A 277 8.56 -4.81 0.82
N ASN A 278 7.46 -4.93 0.08
CA ASN A 278 6.23 -4.20 0.36
C ASN A 278 5.40 -4.99 1.38
N GLU A 279 5.59 -4.72 2.67
CA GLU A 279 5.10 -5.42 3.85
C GLU A 279 5.92 -6.68 4.22
N GLY A 280 5.74 -7.15 5.45
CA GLY A 280 6.48 -8.28 6.03
C GLY A 280 6.33 -9.59 5.27
N HIS A 281 5.19 -9.82 4.62
CA HIS A 281 4.90 -11.05 3.87
C HIS A 281 5.89 -11.32 2.71
N ALA A 282 6.63 -10.33 2.26
CA ALA A 282 7.65 -10.50 1.22
C ALA A 282 9.07 -10.78 1.77
N ALA A 283 9.28 -10.72 3.08
CA ALA A 283 10.60 -10.69 3.69
C ALA A 283 11.48 -11.93 3.41
N LEU A 284 10.88 -13.10 3.12
CA LEU A 284 11.62 -14.32 2.82
C LEU A 284 12.44 -14.25 1.52
N ILE A 285 12.32 -13.17 0.71
CA ILE A 285 13.26 -12.89 -0.37
C ILE A 285 14.70 -12.88 0.17
N ASN A 286 14.90 -12.33 1.38
CA ASN A 286 16.21 -12.19 1.97
C ASN A 286 16.82 -13.54 2.42
N ILE A 287 16.01 -14.54 2.76
CA ILE A 287 16.50 -15.91 2.98
C ILE A 287 17.13 -16.49 1.70
N GLN A 288 16.43 -16.38 0.56
CA GLN A 288 16.97 -16.91 -0.69
C GLN A 288 18.21 -16.16 -1.14
N ARG A 289 18.22 -14.83 -1.01
CA ARG A 289 19.37 -13.99 -1.34
C ARG A 289 20.59 -14.34 -0.48
N LEU A 290 20.42 -14.54 0.83
CA LEU A 290 21.48 -15.04 1.72
C LEU A 290 22.02 -16.39 1.24
N CYS A 291 21.14 -17.36 0.93
CA CYS A 291 21.54 -18.66 0.40
C CYS A 291 22.34 -18.53 -0.89
N ASP A 292 21.94 -17.65 -1.79
CA ASP A 292 22.65 -17.43 -3.07
C ASP A 292 24.06 -16.85 -2.87
N TYR A 293 24.22 -15.87 -1.99
CA TYR A 293 25.54 -15.30 -1.65
C TYR A 293 26.45 -16.31 -0.94
N ILE A 294 25.90 -17.12 -0.03
CA ILE A 294 26.66 -18.16 0.69
C ILE A 294 27.08 -19.28 -0.25
N ALA A 295 26.20 -19.70 -1.16
CA ALA A 295 26.56 -20.63 -2.23
C ALA A 295 27.64 -20.07 -3.15
N GLY A 296 27.76 -18.76 -3.29
CA GLY A 296 28.83 -18.03 -3.98
C GLY A 296 30.12 -17.93 -3.20
N GLY A 297 30.21 -18.46 -1.97
CA GLY A 297 31.46 -18.57 -1.18
C GLY A 297 31.61 -17.55 -0.06
N LEU A 298 30.58 -16.78 0.29
CA LEU A 298 30.57 -15.91 1.45
C LEU A 298 30.09 -16.65 2.71
N ASP A 299 30.53 -16.20 3.89
CA ASP A 299 29.87 -16.62 5.12
C ASP A 299 28.58 -15.83 5.40
N PHE A 300 27.82 -16.27 6.41
CA PHE A 300 26.53 -15.66 6.76
C PHE A 300 26.64 -14.16 7.08
N GLY A 301 27.66 -13.76 7.84
CA GLY A 301 27.89 -12.38 8.22
C GLY A 301 28.16 -11.48 7.01
N GLN A 302 29.01 -11.93 6.12
CA GLN A 302 29.39 -11.25 4.87
C GLN A 302 28.18 -11.14 3.92
N ALA A 303 27.43 -12.22 3.76
CA ALA A 303 26.21 -12.25 2.95
C ALA A 303 25.14 -11.29 3.50
N MET A 304 25.00 -11.23 4.84
CA MET A 304 24.05 -10.33 5.50
C MET A 304 24.33 -8.86 5.21
N GLU A 305 25.61 -8.44 5.16
CA GLU A 305 25.95 -7.06 4.82
C GLU A 305 25.46 -6.69 3.40
N LEU A 306 25.66 -7.56 2.42
CA LEU A 306 25.21 -7.33 1.04
C LEU A 306 23.69 -7.35 0.89
N VAL A 307 23.02 -8.30 1.54
CA VAL A 307 21.56 -8.40 1.51
C VAL A 307 20.93 -7.17 2.12
N ARG A 308 21.41 -6.74 3.29
CA ARG A 308 20.93 -5.52 3.95
C ARG A 308 21.14 -4.29 3.08
N ALA A 309 22.35 -4.11 2.55
CA ALA A 309 22.73 -2.92 1.76
C ALA A 309 21.85 -2.68 0.54
N SER A 310 21.17 -3.70 0.04
CA SER A 310 20.28 -3.62 -1.13
C SER A 310 18.82 -3.95 -0.82
N SER A 311 18.39 -3.91 0.47
CA SER A 311 17.02 -4.21 0.88
C SER A 311 16.36 -3.01 1.52
N LEU A 312 15.12 -2.72 1.05
CA LEU A 312 14.17 -1.81 1.67
C LEU A 312 12.98 -2.59 2.20
N TYR A 313 12.55 -2.29 3.41
CA TYR A 313 11.30 -2.77 3.98
C TYR A 313 10.32 -1.62 4.22
N THR A 314 9.16 -1.69 3.59
CA THR A 314 8.05 -0.75 3.84
C THR A 314 6.98 -1.44 4.68
N VAL A 315 6.73 -0.89 5.87
CA VAL A 315 5.67 -1.35 6.77
C VAL A 315 4.37 -0.60 6.48
N HIS A 316 3.26 -1.35 6.37
CA HIS A 316 1.92 -0.79 6.17
C HIS A 316 1.00 -1.02 7.37
N THR A 317 1.41 -1.85 8.30
CA THR A 317 0.62 -2.27 9.46
C THR A 317 0.92 -1.37 10.66
N PRO A 318 -0.07 -0.63 11.20
CA PRO A 318 0.16 0.33 12.27
C PRO A 318 0.09 -0.28 13.68
N VAL A 319 -0.22 -1.57 13.80
CA VAL A 319 -0.41 -2.26 15.09
C VAL A 319 0.33 -3.60 15.12
N PRO A 320 1.01 -3.95 16.25
CA PRO A 320 1.79 -5.20 16.33
C PRO A 320 0.97 -6.46 16.04
N ALA A 321 -0.29 -6.51 16.49
CA ALA A 321 -1.16 -7.68 16.29
C ALA A 321 -1.53 -7.96 14.82
N GLY A 322 -1.30 -7.00 13.93
CA GLY A 322 -1.56 -7.15 12.49
C GLY A 322 -0.38 -7.73 11.69
N HIS A 323 0.77 -7.96 12.31
CA HIS A 323 1.91 -8.60 11.66
C HIS A 323 1.77 -10.11 11.60
N ASP A 324 2.51 -10.73 10.66
CA ASP A 324 2.53 -12.18 10.52
C ASP A 324 3.50 -12.80 11.52
N TYR A 325 2.98 -13.71 12.36
CA TYR A 325 3.72 -14.44 13.39
C TYR A 325 3.54 -15.94 13.21
N PHE A 326 4.64 -16.68 13.14
CA PHE A 326 4.63 -18.13 12.98
C PHE A 326 5.22 -18.81 14.21
N ASP A 327 4.48 -19.77 14.76
CA ASP A 327 4.97 -20.62 15.84
C ASP A 327 6.18 -21.42 15.39
N GLU A 328 7.14 -21.66 16.30
CA GLU A 328 8.39 -22.36 15.99
C GLU A 328 8.14 -23.73 15.36
N GLY A 329 7.12 -24.48 15.81
CA GLY A 329 6.76 -25.79 15.26
C GLY A 329 6.31 -25.70 13.81
N LEU A 330 5.45 -24.72 13.48
CA LEU A 330 5.01 -24.47 12.11
C LEU A 330 6.16 -24.00 11.21
N PHE A 331 6.95 -23.04 11.69
CA PHE A 331 8.08 -22.52 10.94
C PHE A 331 9.13 -23.60 10.68
N ASN A 332 9.43 -24.46 11.69
CA ASN A 332 10.35 -25.58 11.54
C ASN A 332 9.89 -26.61 10.50
N LYS A 333 8.57 -26.82 10.36
CA LYS A 333 8.03 -27.78 9.36
C LYS A 333 8.51 -27.48 7.94
N TYR A 334 8.68 -26.19 7.60
CA TYR A 334 9.03 -25.75 6.25
C TYR A 334 10.46 -25.20 6.13
N MET A 335 11.05 -24.69 7.22
CA MET A 335 12.32 -23.94 7.18
C MET A 335 13.50 -24.68 7.80
N LYS A 336 13.32 -25.89 8.33
CA LYS A 336 14.37 -26.65 9.05
C LYS A 336 15.63 -26.93 8.22
N GLY A 337 15.54 -26.96 6.91
CA GLY A 337 16.70 -27.19 6.01
C GLY A 337 17.51 -25.92 5.68
N TYR A 338 17.03 -24.74 6.10
CA TYR A 338 17.71 -23.46 5.79
C TYR A 338 18.90 -23.15 6.69
N PRO A 339 18.95 -23.50 7.99
CA PRO A 339 20.12 -23.27 8.82
C PRO A 339 21.42 -23.85 8.21
N ASP A 340 21.36 -25.07 7.68
CA ASP A 340 22.54 -25.70 7.02
C ASP A 340 22.96 -24.93 5.77
N LYS A 341 22.02 -24.43 4.96
CA LYS A 341 22.31 -23.62 3.78
C LYS A 341 22.88 -22.25 4.14
N LEU A 342 22.49 -21.73 5.30
CA LEU A 342 22.94 -20.44 5.81
C LEU A 342 24.21 -20.53 6.68
N GLY A 343 24.66 -21.73 7.06
CA GLY A 343 25.79 -21.94 7.96
C GLY A 343 25.54 -21.41 9.38
N ILE A 344 24.29 -21.44 9.86
CA ILE A 344 23.90 -20.96 11.19
C ILE A 344 23.09 -22.04 11.94
N THR A 345 22.89 -21.83 13.25
CA THR A 345 22.02 -22.72 14.03
C THR A 345 20.55 -22.42 13.82
N TRP A 346 19.66 -23.38 14.14
CA TRP A 346 18.21 -23.16 14.13
C TRP A 346 17.81 -21.97 15.03
N ASN A 347 18.39 -21.87 16.22
CA ASN A 347 18.11 -20.76 17.13
C ASN A 347 18.51 -19.41 16.52
N ASN A 348 19.63 -19.34 15.82
CA ASN A 348 20.05 -18.10 15.15
C ASN A 348 19.07 -17.71 14.04
N LEU A 349 18.51 -18.69 13.29
CA LEU A 349 17.47 -18.42 12.30
C LEU A 349 16.22 -17.86 12.98
N MET A 350 15.74 -18.50 14.06
CA MET A 350 14.58 -18.03 14.80
C MET A 350 14.79 -16.63 15.39
N ASP A 351 16.00 -16.35 15.87
CA ASP A 351 16.36 -15.05 16.47
C ASP A 351 16.37 -13.89 15.47
N LEU A 352 16.43 -14.16 14.17
CA LEU A 352 16.21 -13.13 13.14
C LEU A 352 14.78 -12.61 13.15
N GLY A 353 13.79 -13.43 13.52
CA GLY A 353 12.38 -13.05 13.61
C GLY A 353 11.90 -12.70 15.04
N ARG A 354 12.77 -12.73 16.06
CA ARG A 354 12.40 -12.42 17.44
C ARG A 354 12.85 -11.03 17.85
N HIS A 355 12.01 -10.30 18.59
CA HIS A 355 12.42 -9.03 19.20
C HIS A 355 13.55 -9.24 20.23
N ASN A 356 13.44 -10.30 21.01
CA ASN A 356 14.43 -10.69 22.02
C ASN A 356 15.16 -11.96 21.60
N PRO A 357 16.36 -11.87 21.01
CA PRO A 357 17.14 -13.04 20.67
C PRO A 357 17.35 -13.95 21.88
N GLY A 358 17.18 -15.27 21.67
CA GLY A 358 17.25 -16.28 22.72
C GLY A 358 15.95 -16.52 23.48
N ASP A 359 14.90 -15.71 23.35
CA ASP A 359 13.60 -15.95 23.96
C ASP A 359 12.80 -16.96 23.13
N LYS A 360 12.77 -18.21 23.64
CA LYS A 360 12.04 -19.31 22.99
C LYS A 360 10.51 -19.20 23.11
N GLY A 361 10.00 -18.28 23.91
CA GLY A 361 8.59 -17.97 24.01
C GLY A 361 8.08 -17.08 22.88
N GLU A 362 8.98 -16.36 22.19
CA GLU A 362 8.62 -15.52 21.06
C GLU A 362 8.49 -16.32 19.76
N ARG A 363 7.40 -16.05 19.03
CA ARG A 363 7.18 -16.55 17.66
C ARG A 363 8.10 -15.87 16.67
N PHE A 364 8.27 -16.44 15.48
CA PHE A 364 8.94 -15.79 14.36
C PHE A 364 8.03 -14.72 13.76
N CYS A 365 8.43 -13.46 13.84
CA CYS A 365 7.73 -12.31 13.25
C CYS A 365 8.37 -11.91 11.93
N MET A 366 7.59 -11.90 10.86
CA MET A 366 8.07 -11.55 9.52
C MET A 366 8.55 -10.09 9.44
N SER A 367 7.88 -9.16 10.11
CA SER A 367 8.27 -7.75 10.13
C SER A 367 9.56 -7.50 10.91
N VAL A 368 9.80 -8.23 12.00
CA VAL A 368 11.08 -8.19 12.73
C VAL A 368 12.21 -8.73 11.84
N PHE A 369 11.95 -9.84 11.16
CA PHE A 369 12.89 -10.40 10.19
C PHE A 369 13.19 -9.41 9.06
N ALA A 370 12.17 -8.77 8.50
CA ALA A 370 12.33 -7.74 7.47
C ALA A 370 13.19 -6.56 7.94
N CYS A 371 12.93 -6.03 9.16
CA CYS A 371 13.73 -4.96 9.77
C CYS A 371 15.19 -5.37 9.93
N LYS A 372 15.45 -6.59 10.42
CA LYS A 372 16.83 -7.06 10.67
C LYS A 372 17.61 -7.36 9.40
N THR A 373 16.93 -7.69 8.31
CA THR A 373 17.53 -8.04 7.02
C THR A 373 17.48 -6.93 5.97
N SER A 374 16.95 -5.76 6.32
CA SER A 374 16.96 -4.57 5.47
C SER A 374 17.82 -3.48 6.10
N GLN A 375 18.51 -2.70 5.28
CA GLN A 375 19.22 -1.52 5.74
C GLN A 375 18.28 -0.38 6.02
N GLU A 376 17.30 -0.16 5.11
CA GLU A 376 16.32 0.91 5.23
C GLU A 376 14.96 0.34 5.57
N VAL A 377 14.24 1.05 6.45
CA VAL A 377 12.87 0.74 6.87
C VAL A 377 12.06 2.02 6.80
N ASN A 378 10.85 1.97 6.25
CA ASN A 378 9.97 3.14 6.23
C ASN A 378 8.52 2.83 6.53
N GLY A 379 7.84 3.79 7.17
CA GLY A 379 6.39 3.88 7.25
C GLY A 379 5.80 4.60 6.03
N VAL A 380 4.48 4.65 5.96
CA VAL A 380 3.73 5.14 4.78
C VAL A 380 3.00 6.48 5.03
N SER A 381 3.35 7.15 6.11
CA SER A 381 3.01 8.55 6.41
C SER A 381 3.92 9.08 7.51
N LEU A 382 3.94 10.39 7.72
CA LEU A 382 4.72 11.02 8.79
C LEU A 382 4.31 10.48 10.17
N LEU A 383 3.01 10.37 10.44
CA LEU A 383 2.52 9.85 11.72
C LEU A 383 2.84 8.35 11.87
N HIS A 384 2.71 7.58 10.79
CA HIS A 384 3.03 6.15 10.78
C HIS A 384 4.53 5.88 11.00
N LYS A 385 5.42 6.78 10.58
CA LYS A 385 6.84 6.73 10.97
C LYS A 385 6.97 6.65 12.49
N THR A 386 6.35 7.58 13.22
CA THR A 386 6.42 7.64 14.68
C THR A 386 5.86 6.36 15.31
N VAL A 387 4.70 5.90 14.86
CA VAL A 387 4.10 4.63 15.30
C VAL A 387 5.03 3.45 15.05
N SER A 388 5.68 3.40 13.89
CA SER A 388 6.61 2.32 13.53
C SER A 388 7.91 2.40 14.32
N GLN A 389 8.43 3.61 14.63
CA GLN A 389 9.60 3.78 15.50
C GLN A 389 9.34 3.21 16.90
N GLU A 390 8.17 3.46 17.48
CA GLU A 390 7.76 2.89 18.76
C GLU A 390 7.58 1.36 18.69
N MET A 391 6.89 0.90 17.64
CA MET A 391 6.56 -0.52 17.46
C MET A 391 7.81 -1.39 17.32
N PHE A 392 8.83 -0.92 16.61
CA PHE A 392 10.08 -1.63 16.36
C PHE A 392 11.20 -1.28 17.34
N ALA A 393 10.97 -0.40 18.31
CA ALA A 393 11.95 -0.04 19.32
C ALA A 393 12.63 -1.25 20.04
N PRO A 394 11.92 -2.35 20.33
CA PRO A 394 12.55 -3.54 20.93
C PRO A 394 13.66 -4.18 20.07
N ILE A 395 13.72 -3.92 18.76
CA ILE A 395 14.75 -4.43 17.86
C ILE A 395 16.10 -3.71 18.11
N TRP A 396 16.03 -2.39 18.36
CA TRP A 396 17.20 -1.51 18.51
C TRP A 396 17.40 -1.10 19.98
N LYS A 397 17.71 -2.09 20.80
CA LYS A 397 17.89 -1.90 22.25
C LYS A 397 18.97 -0.89 22.56
N GLY A 398 18.72 -0.02 23.53
CA GLY A 398 19.64 1.01 23.98
C GLY A 398 19.48 2.35 23.25
N TYR A 399 18.58 2.43 22.29
CA TYR A 399 18.17 3.67 21.63
C TYR A 399 16.73 4.02 22.00
N PHE A 400 16.40 5.29 22.04
CA PHE A 400 15.02 5.76 22.18
C PHE A 400 14.26 5.55 20.86
N PRO A 401 12.93 5.36 20.89
CA PRO A 401 12.14 5.15 19.67
C PRO A 401 12.38 6.22 18.61
N GLU A 402 12.47 7.50 19.00
CA GLU A 402 12.68 8.65 18.12
C GLU A 402 14.04 8.66 17.41
N GLU A 403 15.02 7.90 17.90
CA GLU A 403 16.34 7.75 17.28
C GLU A 403 16.39 6.65 16.22
N ASN A 404 15.37 5.77 16.20
CA ASN A 404 15.35 4.66 15.27
C ASN A 404 15.28 5.15 13.83
N HIS A 405 16.07 4.55 12.95
CA HIS A 405 16.20 4.93 11.54
C HIS A 405 15.02 4.50 10.66
N VAL A 406 13.79 4.48 11.21
CA VAL A 406 12.59 4.30 10.43
C VAL A 406 12.25 5.61 9.75
N GLY A 407 12.39 5.64 8.41
CA GLY A 407 11.99 6.77 7.59
C GLY A 407 10.50 6.76 7.25
N TYR A 408 10.09 7.62 6.32
CA TYR A 408 8.75 7.56 5.74
C TYR A 408 8.71 8.08 4.31
N VAL A 409 7.79 7.51 3.55
CA VAL A 409 7.28 8.06 2.28
C VAL A 409 5.77 8.00 2.38
N THR A 410 5.12 9.16 2.40
CA THR A 410 3.66 9.20 2.45
C THR A 410 3.10 8.64 1.16
N ASN A 411 2.09 7.80 1.25
CA ASN A 411 1.45 7.24 0.08
C ASN A 411 0.92 8.34 -0.85
N GLY A 412 0.74 7.99 -2.10
CA GLY A 412 0.14 8.80 -3.13
C GLY A 412 -0.70 7.92 -4.05
N VAL A 413 -1.31 8.51 -5.05
CA VAL A 413 -2.21 7.84 -5.99
C VAL A 413 -1.80 8.12 -7.42
N HIS A 414 -1.97 7.13 -8.28
CA HIS A 414 -1.69 7.26 -9.71
C HIS A 414 -2.73 8.16 -10.37
N PHE A 415 -2.34 9.38 -10.72
CA PHE A 415 -3.25 10.41 -11.21
C PHE A 415 -4.09 9.94 -12.41
N PRO A 416 -3.54 9.35 -13.50
CA PRO A 416 -4.34 8.94 -14.65
C PRO A 416 -5.32 7.79 -14.36
N THR A 417 -5.09 7.01 -13.32
CA THR A 417 -6.02 5.93 -12.91
C THR A 417 -7.25 6.49 -12.17
N TRP A 418 -7.08 7.52 -11.34
CA TRP A 418 -8.09 7.95 -10.38
C TRP A 418 -8.73 9.30 -10.69
N CYS A 419 -8.09 10.14 -11.50
CA CYS A 419 -8.69 11.38 -11.98
C CYS A 419 -9.74 11.07 -13.05
N ALA A 420 -10.94 11.64 -12.92
CA ALA A 420 -11.96 11.50 -13.94
C ALA A 420 -11.58 12.29 -15.19
N THR A 421 -11.97 11.77 -16.37
CA THR A 421 -11.67 12.36 -17.69
C THR A 421 -12.09 13.84 -17.77
N GLU A 422 -13.19 14.23 -17.11
CA GLU A 422 -13.64 15.62 -17.07
C GLU A 422 -12.64 16.55 -16.37
N TRP A 423 -12.09 16.10 -15.24
CA TRP A 423 -11.07 16.85 -14.52
C TRP A 423 -9.74 16.84 -15.25
N GLU A 424 -9.33 15.68 -15.77
CA GLU A 424 -8.10 15.56 -16.54
C GLU A 424 -8.10 16.51 -17.73
N LYS A 425 -9.24 16.57 -18.44
CA LYS A 425 -9.41 17.53 -19.55
C LYS A 425 -9.32 18.97 -19.05
N LEU A 426 -10.02 19.31 -17.96
CA LEU A 426 -10.02 20.65 -17.40
C LEU A 426 -8.60 21.10 -17.01
N PHE A 427 -7.81 20.19 -16.40
CA PHE A 427 -6.43 20.46 -16.07
C PHE A 427 -5.55 20.59 -17.31
N LYS A 428 -5.65 19.70 -18.31
CA LYS A 428 -4.88 19.79 -19.57
C LYS A 428 -5.18 21.09 -20.35
N ASP A 429 -6.40 21.57 -20.30
CA ASP A 429 -6.81 22.79 -21.01
C ASP A 429 -6.30 24.08 -20.30
N ASN A 430 -5.99 24.02 -18.99
CA ASN A 430 -5.66 25.20 -18.18
C ASN A 430 -4.26 25.17 -17.55
N PHE A 431 -3.62 24.00 -17.43
CA PHE A 431 -2.31 23.83 -16.81
C PHE A 431 -1.19 23.82 -17.87
N ASP A 432 0.04 24.03 -17.43
CA ASP A 432 1.22 23.89 -18.27
C ASP A 432 1.35 22.48 -18.87
N GLU A 433 1.84 22.35 -20.11
CA GLU A 433 1.99 21.07 -20.80
C GLU A 433 2.85 20.05 -20.03
N SER A 434 3.76 20.51 -19.19
CA SER A 434 4.60 19.62 -18.35
C SER A 434 3.79 18.85 -17.28
N PHE A 435 2.55 19.27 -17.00
CA PHE A 435 1.64 18.58 -16.10
C PHE A 435 1.41 17.11 -16.48
N ILE A 436 1.38 16.81 -17.76
CA ILE A 436 1.18 15.44 -18.25
C ILE A 436 2.31 14.50 -17.78
N HIS A 437 3.51 15.05 -17.60
CA HIS A 437 4.72 14.28 -17.26
C HIS A 437 5.12 14.41 -15.79
N ASP A 438 4.69 15.47 -15.11
CA ASP A 438 5.04 15.73 -13.71
C ASP A 438 3.89 16.38 -12.93
N GLN A 439 3.02 15.53 -12.37
CA GLN A 439 1.95 15.96 -11.49
C GLN A 439 2.42 16.28 -10.06
N SER A 440 3.70 16.11 -9.73
CA SER A 440 4.24 16.45 -8.41
C SER A 440 4.66 17.92 -8.27
N ASN A 441 4.74 18.66 -9.37
CA ASN A 441 5.14 20.05 -9.36
C ASN A 441 4.02 20.98 -8.86
N GLN A 442 4.09 21.38 -7.60
CA GLN A 442 3.06 22.16 -6.92
C GLN A 442 2.69 23.46 -7.65
N LYS A 443 3.65 24.14 -8.29
CA LYS A 443 3.40 25.42 -8.97
C LYS A 443 2.42 25.29 -10.13
N ILE A 444 2.41 24.16 -10.81
CA ILE A 444 1.50 23.91 -11.96
C ILE A 444 0.04 23.90 -11.46
N TRP A 445 -0.20 23.33 -10.29
CA TRP A 445 -1.53 23.20 -9.72
C TRP A 445 -2.14 24.54 -9.25
N GLU A 446 -1.32 25.55 -9.02
CA GLU A 446 -1.80 26.91 -8.68
C GLU A 446 -2.66 27.52 -9.80
N ALA A 447 -2.51 27.07 -11.05
CA ALA A 447 -3.34 27.48 -12.16
C ALA A 447 -4.85 27.16 -11.97
N VAL A 448 -5.22 26.26 -11.06
CA VAL A 448 -6.63 25.99 -10.72
C VAL A 448 -7.35 27.24 -10.19
N TYR A 449 -6.62 28.18 -9.59
CA TYR A 449 -7.22 29.44 -9.12
C TYR A 449 -7.75 30.32 -10.25
N ASP A 450 -7.18 30.21 -11.45
CA ASP A 450 -7.57 30.97 -12.64
C ASP A 450 -8.74 30.32 -13.42
N ILE A 451 -9.09 29.06 -13.11
CA ILE A 451 -10.24 28.40 -13.74
C ILE A 451 -11.53 29.04 -13.23
N PRO A 452 -12.49 29.41 -14.14
CA PRO A 452 -13.77 29.96 -13.74
C PRO A 452 -14.54 29.05 -12.77
N ASP A 453 -15.11 29.62 -11.73
CA ASP A 453 -15.87 28.88 -10.70
C ASP A 453 -17.02 28.06 -11.29
N GLU A 454 -17.68 28.58 -12.31
CA GLU A 454 -18.77 27.91 -13.00
C GLU A 454 -18.30 26.62 -13.72
N GLU A 455 -17.10 26.62 -14.29
CA GLU A 455 -16.55 25.42 -14.94
C GLU A 455 -16.26 24.31 -13.94
N ILE A 456 -15.71 24.68 -12.77
CA ILE A 456 -15.48 23.76 -11.66
C ILE A 456 -16.81 23.19 -11.17
N TRP A 457 -17.80 24.04 -10.94
CA TRP A 457 -19.12 23.61 -10.49
C TRP A 457 -19.80 22.68 -11.50
N ASN A 458 -19.80 23.02 -12.78
CA ASN A 458 -20.39 22.21 -13.84
C ASN A 458 -19.69 20.85 -13.98
N THR A 459 -18.37 20.81 -13.82
CA THR A 459 -17.62 19.56 -13.80
C THR A 459 -18.05 18.68 -12.64
N ARG A 460 -18.18 19.23 -11.43
CA ARG A 460 -18.68 18.51 -10.26
C ARG A 460 -20.10 17.97 -10.46
N LEU A 461 -21.03 18.80 -10.98
CA LEU A 461 -22.40 18.38 -11.26
C LEU A 461 -22.48 17.26 -12.30
N LYS A 462 -21.67 17.34 -13.35
CA LYS A 462 -21.59 16.29 -14.38
C LYS A 462 -21.14 14.95 -13.78
N LEU A 463 -20.12 14.94 -12.93
CA LEU A 463 -19.61 13.74 -12.28
C LEU A 463 -20.59 13.19 -11.26
N LYS A 464 -21.28 14.03 -10.52
CA LYS A 464 -22.35 13.65 -9.59
C LYS A 464 -23.51 12.98 -10.35
N THR A 465 -23.93 13.54 -11.49
CA THR A 465 -24.96 12.93 -12.35
C THR A 465 -24.51 11.56 -12.85
N LYS A 466 -23.27 11.43 -13.32
CA LYS A 466 -22.72 10.12 -13.75
C LYS A 466 -22.73 9.09 -12.62
N LEU A 467 -22.36 9.49 -11.40
CA LEU A 467 -22.43 8.62 -10.22
C LEU A 467 -23.86 8.17 -9.94
N ILE A 468 -24.84 9.08 -9.97
CA ILE A 468 -26.26 8.76 -9.72
C ILE A 468 -26.77 7.76 -10.76
N ASP A 469 -26.46 7.98 -12.03
CA ASP A 469 -26.86 7.07 -13.10
C ASP A 469 -26.17 5.70 -12.99
N TYR A 470 -24.90 5.68 -12.56
CA TYR A 470 -24.20 4.44 -12.27
C TYR A 470 -24.85 3.67 -11.11
N ILE A 471 -25.19 4.34 -10.01
CA ILE A 471 -25.86 3.73 -8.85
C ILE A 471 -27.22 3.13 -9.28
N LYS A 472 -28.01 3.86 -10.05
CA LYS A 472 -29.30 3.37 -10.55
C LYS A 472 -29.14 2.09 -11.38
N ARG A 473 -28.19 2.06 -12.31
CA ARG A 473 -27.90 0.87 -13.13
C ARG A 473 -27.41 -0.29 -12.29
N LYS A 474 -26.45 -0.04 -11.37
CA LYS A 474 -25.90 -1.06 -10.48
C LYS A 474 -26.98 -1.67 -9.61
N CYS A 475 -27.75 -0.90 -8.89
CA CYS A 475 -28.83 -1.39 -8.05
C CYS A 475 -29.89 -2.15 -8.85
N SER A 476 -30.18 -1.76 -10.09
CA SER A 476 -31.10 -2.48 -10.98
C SER A 476 -30.57 -3.85 -11.43
N LYS A 477 -29.25 -4.04 -11.49
CA LYS A 477 -28.61 -5.35 -11.76
C LYS A 477 -28.48 -6.19 -10.49
N ASP A 478 -28.11 -5.58 -9.39
CA ASP A 478 -27.80 -6.28 -8.13
C ASP A 478 -29.05 -6.87 -7.46
N TRP A 479 -30.25 -6.25 -7.58
CA TRP A 479 -31.46 -6.80 -7.00
C TRP A 479 -31.83 -8.18 -7.62
N LEU A 480 -31.50 -8.41 -8.89
CA LEU A 480 -31.70 -9.71 -9.54
C LEU A 480 -30.83 -10.82 -8.91
N ARG A 481 -29.67 -10.44 -8.35
CA ARG A 481 -28.71 -11.37 -7.73
C ARG A 481 -28.95 -11.53 -6.24
N SER A 482 -29.32 -10.48 -5.53
CA SER A 482 -29.35 -10.40 -4.06
C SER A 482 -30.71 -10.71 -3.41
N GLN A 483 -31.75 -11.09 -4.20
CA GLN A 483 -33.11 -11.37 -3.69
C GLN A 483 -33.73 -10.21 -2.86
N ILE A 484 -33.26 -8.97 -3.07
CA ILE A 484 -33.83 -7.78 -2.43
C ILE A 484 -35.22 -7.53 -3.01
N ASP A 485 -36.17 -7.04 -2.17
CA ASP A 485 -37.50 -6.62 -2.63
C ASP A 485 -37.36 -5.47 -3.65
N PRO A 486 -37.81 -5.66 -4.89
CA PRO A 486 -37.78 -4.60 -5.91
C PRO A 486 -38.50 -3.31 -5.50
N SER A 487 -39.52 -3.42 -4.67
CA SER A 487 -40.28 -2.25 -4.17
C SER A 487 -39.39 -1.36 -3.27
N LEU A 488 -38.49 -1.95 -2.54
CA LEU A 488 -37.54 -1.22 -1.72
C LEU A 488 -36.57 -0.41 -2.59
N THR A 489 -36.04 -1.00 -3.67
CA THR A 489 -35.15 -0.33 -4.62
C THR A 489 -35.88 0.87 -5.27
N ILE A 490 -37.11 0.70 -5.71
CA ILE A 490 -37.95 1.79 -6.25
C ILE A 490 -38.11 2.89 -5.21
N SER A 491 -38.46 2.55 -3.98
CA SER A 491 -38.71 3.50 -2.89
C SER A 491 -37.43 4.28 -2.51
N ILE A 492 -36.27 3.64 -2.58
CA ILE A 492 -34.99 4.33 -2.37
C ILE A 492 -34.78 5.41 -3.43
N PHE A 493 -34.98 5.09 -4.71
CA PHE A 493 -34.77 6.06 -5.79
C PHE A 493 -35.83 7.15 -5.88
N GLU A 494 -37.06 6.87 -5.48
CA GLU A 494 -38.10 7.91 -5.36
C GLU A 494 -37.75 8.96 -4.30
N LYS A 495 -37.08 8.55 -3.22
CA LYS A 495 -36.67 9.44 -2.12
C LYS A 495 -35.24 9.99 -2.28
N PHE A 496 -34.48 9.49 -3.23
CA PHE A 496 -33.13 9.99 -3.50
C PHE A 496 -33.20 11.37 -4.16
N ASN A 497 -32.55 12.36 -3.55
CA ASN A 497 -32.49 13.72 -4.05
C ASN A 497 -31.16 13.97 -4.79
N PRO A 498 -31.17 14.08 -6.12
CA PRO A 498 -29.95 14.31 -6.89
C PRO A 498 -29.27 15.66 -6.61
N ASN A 499 -30.01 16.62 -6.04
CA ASN A 499 -29.48 17.94 -5.68
C ASN A 499 -28.96 18.02 -4.23
N ALA A 500 -29.10 16.95 -3.44
CA ALA A 500 -28.56 16.92 -2.09
C ALA A 500 -27.04 16.87 -2.07
N LEU A 501 -26.41 17.39 -1.02
CA LEU A 501 -25.01 17.15 -0.73
C LEU A 501 -24.78 15.64 -0.56
N LEU A 502 -23.84 15.05 -1.28
CA LEU A 502 -23.51 13.63 -1.20
C LEU A 502 -22.22 13.42 -0.43
N ILE A 503 -22.28 12.58 0.61
CA ILE A 503 -21.11 12.18 1.43
C ILE A 503 -20.86 10.69 1.21
N GLY A 504 -19.65 10.34 0.76
CA GLY A 504 -19.24 8.97 0.49
C GLY A 504 -18.36 8.40 1.62
N PHE A 505 -18.62 7.14 1.96
CA PHE A 505 -17.79 6.32 2.84
C PHE A 505 -17.57 4.96 2.16
N GLY A 506 -16.37 4.74 1.62
CA GLY A 506 -16.04 3.53 0.88
C GLY A 506 -14.70 2.94 1.33
N ARG A 507 -14.73 1.79 2.03
CA ARG A 507 -13.52 1.16 2.55
C ARG A 507 -13.78 -0.25 3.09
N ARG A 508 -12.70 -1.00 3.38
CA ARG A 508 -12.83 -2.28 4.08
C ARG A 508 -13.51 -2.05 5.45
N PHE A 509 -14.52 -2.85 5.76
CA PHE A 509 -15.17 -2.82 7.06
C PHE A 509 -14.32 -3.56 8.08
N ALA A 510 -13.75 -2.82 9.01
CA ALA A 510 -13.05 -3.28 10.20
C ALA A 510 -13.41 -2.30 11.33
N THR A 511 -13.37 -2.77 12.57
CA THR A 511 -13.83 -2.00 13.74
C THR A 511 -13.14 -0.65 13.88
N TYR A 512 -11.82 -0.59 13.69
CA TYR A 512 -11.05 0.65 13.81
C TYR A 512 -11.40 1.72 12.76
N LYS A 513 -12.03 1.34 11.65
CA LYS A 513 -12.51 2.27 10.62
C LYS A 513 -13.76 3.03 11.06
N ARG A 514 -14.40 2.57 12.11
CA ARG A 514 -15.55 3.18 12.82
C ARG A 514 -16.69 3.63 11.90
N ALA A 515 -17.08 2.77 10.95
CA ALA A 515 -18.22 3.05 10.06
C ALA A 515 -19.53 3.36 10.83
N HIS A 516 -19.63 2.89 12.09
CA HIS A 516 -20.76 3.14 12.99
C HIS A 516 -20.79 4.53 13.62
N LEU A 517 -19.69 5.30 13.55
CA LEU A 517 -19.53 6.55 14.29
C LEU A 517 -20.63 7.56 13.97
N LEU A 518 -21.05 7.66 12.71
CA LEU A 518 -22.15 8.52 12.27
C LEU A 518 -23.52 8.16 12.90
N PHE A 519 -23.67 6.95 13.41
CA PHE A 519 -24.92 6.42 13.99
C PHE A 519 -24.94 6.45 15.53
N THR A 520 -23.98 7.12 16.15
CA THR A 520 -23.87 7.22 17.62
C THR A 520 -25.05 7.95 18.23
N ASP A 521 -25.53 9.03 17.60
CA ASP A 521 -26.79 9.71 17.92
C ASP A 521 -27.74 9.63 16.71
N ILE A 522 -28.56 8.60 16.70
CA ILE A 522 -29.45 8.29 15.58
C ILE A 522 -30.56 9.35 15.41
N ASP A 523 -31.03 9.96 16.51
CA ASP A 523 -32.08 10.96 16.48
C ASP A 523 -31.55 12.29 15.94
N ARG A 524 -30.33 12.67 16.28
CA ARG A 524 -29.67 13.85 15.72
C ARG A 524 -29.38 13.66 14.25
N LEU A 525 -28.85 12.48 13.85
CA LEU A 525 -28.64 12.16 12.45
C LEU A 525 -29.93 12.24 11.64
N ALA A 526 -31.06 11.70 12.19
CA ALA A 526 -32.37 11.79 11.54
C ALA A 526 -32.79 13.25 11.30
N LYS A 527 -32.54 14.15 12.24
CA LYS A 527 -32.81 15.59 12.05
C LYS A 527 -31.93 16.20 10.98
N ILE A 528 -30.66 15.85 10.91
CA ILE A 528 -29.72 16.34 9.91
C ILE A 528 -30.17 15.93 8.51
N VAL A 529 -30.40 14.63 8.27
CA VAL A 529 -30.74 14.11 6.91
C VAL A 529 -32.18 14.48 6.47
N ASN A 530 -33.04 14.88 7.39
CA ASN A 530 -34.40 15.32 7.08
C ASN A 530 -34.56 16.85 7.08
N ASN A 531 -33.48 17.61 7.17
CA ASN A 531 -33.53 19.07 7.10
C ASN A 531 -33.84 19.52 5.67
N PRO A 532 -35.02 20.15 5.43
CA PRO A 532 -35.40 20.55 4.08
C PRO A 532 -34.59 21.72 3.53
N LYS A 533 -33.94 22.50 4.41
CA LYS A 533 -33.09 23.63 4.00
C LYS A 533 -31.71 23.15 3.51
N TYR A 534 -31.19 22.09 4.11
CA TYR A 534 -29.86 21.55 3.85
C TYR A 534 -29.91 20.05 3.63
N PRO A 535 -30.48 19.56 2.51
CA PRO A 535 -30.59 18.13 2.25
C PRO A 535 -29.23 17.47 2.09
N VAL A 536 -28.98 16.39 2.85
CA VAL A 536 -27.76 15.61 2.79
C VAL A 536 -28.04 14.13 2.71
N GLN A 537 -27.24 13.42 1.93
CA GLN A 537 -27.34 11.97 1.75
C GLN A 537 -25.98 11.32 1.91
N PHE A 538 -25.98 10.08 2.43
CA PHE A 538 -24.78 9.30 2.68
C PHE A 538 -24.78 8.03 1.86
N ILE A 539 -23.65 7.73 1.25
CA ILE A 539 -23.42 6.50 0.49
C ILE A 539 -22.32 5.72 1.21
N PHE A 540 -22.66 4.54 1.71
CA PHE A 540 -21.76 3.59 2.32
C PHE A 540 -21.49 2.45 1.36
N THR A 541 -20.25 1.97 1.32
CA THR A 541 -19.87 0.75 0.60
C THR A 541 -18.63 0.14 1.20
N GLY A 542 -18.44 -1.14 1.03
CA GLY A 542 -17.23 -1.85 1.49
C GLY A 542 -17.49 -3.31 1.80
N LYS A 543 -16.38 -4.05 1.93
CA LYS A 543 -16.36 -5.48 2.24
C LYS A 543 -15.70 -5.69 3.61
N ALA A 544 -16.23 -6.62 4.40
CA ALA A 544 -15.56 -7.16 5.57
C ALA A 544 -14.82 -8.44 5.19
N HIS A 545 -13.69 -8.73 5.82
CA HIS A 545 -13.03 -10.02 5.60
C HIS A 545 -14.00 -11.16 5.98
N PRO A 546 -14.04 -12.29 5.25
CA PRO A 546 -14.97 -13.38 5.53
C PRO A 546 -14.87 -13.96 6.95
N SER A 547 -13.70 -13.84 7.60
CA SER A 547 -13.49 -14.23 9.01
C SER A 547 -13.77 -13.10 10.02
N ASP A 548 -14.03 -11.86 9.57
CA ASP A 548 -14.29 -10.71 10.45
C ASP A 548 -15.79 -10.55 10.72
N GLY A 549 -16.29 -11.29 11.70
CA GLY A 549 -17.70 -11.21 12.11
C GLY A 549 -18.12 -9.83 12.63
N ALA A 550 -17.19 -9.07 13.25
CA ALA A 550 -17.47 -7.72 13.75
C ALA A 550 -17.68 -6.74 12.59
N GLY A 551 -16.79 -6.79 11.59
CA GLY A 551 -16.94 -5.98 10.38
C GLY A 551 -18.22 -6.30 9.60
N GLN A 552 -18.58 -7.59 9.49
CA GLN A 552 -19.85 -8.01 8.87
C GLN A 552 -21.08 -7.52 9.66
N GLY A 553 -20.98 -7.51 10.99
CA GLY A 553 -22.02 -6.95 11.87
C GLY A 553 -22.25 -5.47 11.64
N LEU A 554 -21.18 -4.69 11.40
CA LEU A 554 -21.30 -3.26 11.06
C LEU A 554 -22.02 -3.04 9.72
N ILE A 555 -21.73 -3.85 8.70
CA ILE A 555 -22.43 -3.80 7.41
C ILE A 555 -23.93 -4.03 7.64
N ARG A 556 -24.27 -5.11 8.35
CA ARG A 556 -25.67 -5.44 8.66
C ARG A 556 -26.39 -4.30 9.39
N GLN A 557 -25.76 -3.72 10.40
CA GLN A 557 -26.32 -2.60 11.16
C GLN A 557 -26.64 -1.39 10.26
N ILE A 558 -25.71 -1.01 9.36
CA ILE A 558 -25.92 0.11 8.45
C ILE A 558 -27.06 -0.18 7.47
N VAL A 559 -27.13 -1.40 6.94
CA VAL A 559 -28.22 -1.83 6.06
C VAL A 559 -29.57 -1.79 6.78
N GLU A 560 -29.65 -2.25 8.01
CA GLU A 560 -30.87 -2.17 8.83
C GLU A 560 -31.31 -0.72 9.06
N ILE A 561 -30.36 0.18 9.40
CA ILE A 561 -30.65 1.61 9.60
C ILE A 561 -31.12 2.26 8.30
N SER A 562 -30.48 1.98 7.18
CA SER A 562 -30.80 2.58 5.87
C SER A 562 -32.25 2.30 5.42
N ARG A 563 -32.87 1.23 5.93
CA ARG A 563 -34.24 0.83 5.61
C ARG A 563 -35.31 1.46 6.51
N ARG A 564 -34.90 2.15 7.57
CA ARG A 564 -35.86 2.85 8.44
C ARG A 564 -36.53 4.01 7.68
N PRO A 565 -37.80 4.34 7.94
CA PRO A 565 -38.53 5.37 7.20
C PRO A 565 -37.83 6.74 7.17
N GLU A 566 -37.18 7.13 8.26
CA GLU A 566 -36.46 8.39 8.40
C GLU A 566 -35.15 8.46 7.58
N PHE A 567 -34.56 7.30 7.24
CA PHE A 567 -33.28 7.21 6.51
C PHE A 567 -33.42 6.70 5.07
N LEU A 568 -34.59 6.19 4.70
CA LEU A 568 -34.83 5.59 3.39
C LEU A 568 -34.58 6.60 2.26
N GLY A 569 -33.64 6.24 1.34
CA GLY A 569 -33.18 7.08 0.25
C GLY A 569 -32.18 8.16 0.67
N LYS A 570 -31.83 8.27 1.96
CA LYS A 570 -30.87 9.25 2.50
C LYS A 570 -29.60 8.61 3.00
N ILE A 571 -29.69 7.36 3.44
CA ILE A 571 -28.53 6.52 3.73
C ILE A 571 -28.64 5.29 2.81
N ILE A 572 -27.64 5.08 1.98
CA ILE A 572 -27.63 4.01 0.99
C ILE A 572 -26.37 3.17 1.21
N PHE A 573 -26.52 1.85 1.22
CA PHE A 573 -25.41 0.91 1.19
C PHE A 573 -25.33 0.29 -0.20
N LEU A 574 -24.14 0.40 -0.84
CA LEU A 574 -23.86 -0.21 -2.14
C LEU A 574 -23.02 -1.47 -1.94
N GLU A 575 -23.47 -2.56 -2.53
CA GLU A 575 -22.78 -3.85 -2.48
C GLU A 575 -21.55 -3.88 -3.40
N ASN A 576 -20.65 -4.79 -3.10
CA ASN A 576 -19.50 -5.17 -3.91
C ASN A 576 -18.58 -4.01 -4.28
N TYR A 577 -17.97 -3.39 -3.25
CA TYR A 577 -16.96 -2.35 -3.43
C TYR A 577 -15.75 -2.89 -4.18
N ASP A 578 -15.52 -2.39 -5.38
CA ASP A 578 -14.40 -2.69 -6.27
C ASP A 578 -13.79 -1.41 -6.84
N MET A 579 -12.82 -1.54 -7.75
CA MET A 579 -12.16 -0.37 -8.37
C MET A 579 -13.09 0.45 -9.23
N ASP A 580 -14.08 -0.18 -9.90
CA ASP A 580 -15.03 0.52 -10.76
C ASP A 580 -16.00 1.38 -9.94
N LEU A 581 -16.62 0.79 -8.90
CA LEU A 581 -17.46 1.55 -7.95
C LEU A 581 -16.65 2.64 -7.25
N ALA A 582 -15.40 2.35 -6.87
CA ALA A 582 -14.53 3.33 -6.23
C ALA A 582 -14.28 4.55 -7.14
N ARG A 583 -13.95 4.35 -8.43
CA ARG A 583 -13.73 5.46 -9.39
C ARG A 583 -14.96 6.37 -9.49
N HIS A 584 -16.18 5.79 -9.56
CA HIS A 584 -17.39 6.57 -9.64
C HIS A 584 -17.69 7.35 -8.35
N LEU A 585 -17.48 6.72 -7.18
CA LEU A 585 -17.74 7.36 -5.89
C LEU A 585 -16.78 8.52 -5.62
N ILE A 586 -15.46 8.28 -5.72
CA ILE A 586 -14.45 9.30 -5.43
C ILE A 586 -14.50 10.48 -6.39
N ALA A 587 -15.10 10.30 -7.58
CA ALA A 587 -15.31 11.38 -8.53
C ALA A 587 -16.66 12.08 -8.36
N GLY A 588 -17.70 11.37 -7.91
CA GLY A 588 -19.08 11.86 -7.97
C GLY A 588 -19.68 12.38 -6.65
N VAL A 589 -19.16 11.98 -5.47
CA VAL A 589 -19.62 12.54 -4.19
C VAL A 589 -19.03 13.92 -3.96
N ASP A 590 -19.62 14.70 -3.07
CA ASP A 590 -19.14 16.04 -2.73
C ASP A 590 -18.12 16.02 -1.59
N ILE A 591 -18.28 15.09 -0.66
CA ILE A 591 -17.40 14.88 0.49
C ILE A 591 -17.01 13.40 0.58
N TRP A 592 -15.76 13.18 0.94
CA TRP A 592 -15.22 11.88 1.31
C TRP A 592 -14.96 11.81 2.81
N LEU A 593 -15.72 10.93 3.49
CA LEU A 593 -15.69 10.79 4.95
C LEU A 593 -14.74 9.66 5.37
N ASN A 594 -13.84 9.95 6.31
CA ASN A 594 -12.95 8.98 6.95
C ASN A 594 -12.94 9.15 8.47
N THR A 595 -13.25 8.09 9.19
CA THR A 595 -13.41 8.12 10.65
C THR A 595 -12.56 7.08 11.38
N PRO A 596 -11.28 6.86 11.03
CA PRO A 596 -10.49 5.84 11.71
C PRO A 596 -10.27 6.20 13.19
N THR A 597 -10.02 5.17 14.02
CA THR A 597 -9.44 5.39 15.34
C THR A 597 -8.04 5.97 15.17
N ARG A 598 -7.71 7.01 15.93
CA ARG A 598 -6.38 7.67 15.83
C ARG A 598 -5.24 6.69 16.01
N LEU A 599 -4.19 6.85 15.20
CA LEU A 599 -3.00 6.02 15.08
C LEU A 599 -3.24 4.63 14.46
N ALA A 600 -4.47 4.28 14.12
CA ALA A 600 -4.79 2.99 13.52
C ALA A 600 -4.84 3.03 11.97
N GLU A 601 -4.80 4.22 11.35
CA GLU A 601 -4.68 4.38 9.90
C GLU A 601 -3.24 4.69 9.53
N ALA A 602 -2.54 3.76 8.90
CA ALA A 602 -1.14 3.95 8.53
C ALA A 602 -0.95 5.10 7.52
N SER A 603 -1.79 5.18 6.51
CA SER A 603 -1.85 6.28 5.55
C SER A 603 -3.28 6.53 5.09
N GLY A 604 -3.91 5.55 4.41
CA GLY A 604 -5.10 5.74 3.59
C GLY A 604 -4.72 6.38 2.25
N THR A 605 -5.52 6.11 1.22
CA THR A 605 -5.34 6.69 -0.12
C THR A 605 -6.67 7.10 -0.77
N SER A 606 -7.80 6.68 -0.21
CA SER A 606 -9.11 6.96 -0.80
C SER A 606 -9.45 8.45 -0.82
N GLY A 607 -9.08 9.17 0.24
CA GLY A 607 -9.22 10.64 0.29
C GLY A 607 -8.31 11.37 -0.67
N GLU A 608 -7.10 10.85 -0.92
CA GLU A 608 -6.17 11.39 -1.92
C GLU A 608 -6.77 11.27 -3.34
N LYS A 609 -7.39 10.12 -3.66
CA LYS A 609 -8.11 9.90 -4.93
C LYS A 609 -9.29 10.85 -5.09
N ALA A 610 -10.05 11.04 -4.03
CA ALA A 610 -11.22 11.92 -4.01
C ALA A 610 -10.81 13.38 -4.31
N LEU A 611 -9.77 13.88 -3.69
CA LEU A 611 -9.32 15.27 -3.89
C LEU A 611 -8.82 15.55 -5.31
N MET A 612 -8.28 14.56 -6.05
CA MET A 612 -7.91 14.70 -7.47
C MET A 612 -9.13 15.02 -8.35
N ASN A 613 -10.32 14.76 -7.83
CA ASN A 613 -11.61 14.99 -8.50
C ASN A 613 -12.41 16.15 -7.90
N GLY A 614 -11.77 17.01 -7.12
CA GLY A 614 -12.43 18.14 -6.47
C GLY A 614 -13.44 17.73 -5.39
N VAL A 615 -13.33 16.52 -4.84
CA VAL A 615 -14.11 16.05 -3.71
C VAL A 615 -13.39 16.44 -2.41
N LEU A 616 -14.10 17.03 -1.47
CA LEU A 616 -13.50 17.55 -0.24
C LEU A 616 -13.39 16.45 0.82
N ASN A 617 -12.26 16.41 1.52
CA ASN A 617 -12.04 15.46 2.59
C ASN A 617 -12.63 15.95 3.91
N PHE A 618 -13.30 15.03 4.60
CA PHE A 618 -13.74 15.18 5.98
C PHE A 618 -13.25 13.98 6.80
N SER A 619 -12.21 14.17 7.60
CA SER A 619 -11.52 13.04 8.22
C SER A 619 -10.99 13.37 9.61
N VAL A 620 -10.80 12.31 10.41
CA VAL A 620 -9.93 12.35 11.59
C VAL A 620 -8.51 12.69 11.13
N LEU A 621 -7.76 13.45 11.95
CA LEU A 621 -6.34 13.72 11.72
C LEU A 621 -5.51 12.46 12.00
N ASP A 622 -5.48 11.56 11.02
CA ASP A 622 -4.71 10.32 11.03
C ASP A 622 -4.17 10.00 9.64
N GLY A 623 -3.18 9.12 9.55
CA GLY A 623 -2.56 8.75 8.29
C GLY A 623 -2.10 9.97 7.48
N TRP A 624 -2.38 9.97 6.17
CA TRP A 624 -1.99 11.06 5.27
C TRP A 624 -2.64 12.41 5.60
N TRP A 625 -3.90 12.40 6.16
CA TRP A 625 -4.62 13.64 6.46
C TRP A 625 -3.99 14.44 7.62
N TYR A 626 -3.22 13.77 8.48
CA TYR A 626 -2.45 14.43 9.54
C TYR A 626 -1.46 15.49 8.98
N GLU A 627 -0.85 15.20 7.86
CA GLU A 627 0.08 16.08 7.16
C GLU A 627 -0.54 16.82 5.97
N GLY A 628 -1.63 16.28 5.40
CA GLY A 628 -2.31 16.84 4.23
C GLY A 628 -3.30 17.96 4.56
N TYR A 629 -3.87 17.98 5.76
CA TYR A 629 -4.89 18.93 6.12
C TYR A 629 -4.40 20.38 6.01
N CYS A 630 -5.14 21.18 5.25
CA CYS A 630 -4.99 22.65 5.15
C CYS A 630 -6.33 23.31 5.49
N LYS A 631 -6.26 24.46 6.17
CA LYS A 631 -7.45 25.25 6.48
C LYS A 631 -8.13 25.70 5.18
N ASP A 632 -9.44 25.71 5.15
CA ASP A 632 -10.27 26.08 3.99
C ASP A 632 -10.03 25.18 2.74
N ALA A 633 -9.57 23.92 2.95
CA ALA A 633 -9.34 22.94 1.90
C ALA A 633 -9.98 21.57 2.21
N GLY A 634 -10.81 21.51 3.22
CA GLY A 634 -11.48 20.33 3.74
C GLY A 634 -11.69 20.46 5.25
N TRP A 635 -12.19 19.39 5.88
CA TRP A 635 -12.51 19.38 7.32
C TRP A 635 -11.75 18.29 8.06
N ALA A 636 -11.43 18.59 9.31
CA ALA A 636 -10.75 17.66 10.20
C ALA A 636 -11.36 17.67 11.59
N LEU A 637 -11.37 16.50 12.23
CA LEU A 637 -11.57 16.41 13.67
C LEU A 637 -10.24 16.78 14.33
N THR A 638 -10.15 18.01 14.83
CA THR A 638 -8.88 18.64 15.25
C THR A 638 -8.37 18.19 16.62
N ASP A 639 -9.19 17.50 17.43
CA ASP A 639 -8.72 16.89 18.67
C ASP A 639 -7.71 15.79 18.37
N LYS A 640 -6.48 15.96 18.83
CA LYS A 640 -5.37 15.00 18.69
C LYS A 640 -5.20 14.10 19.90
N SER A 641 -6.03 14.25 20.92
CA SER A 641 -5.95 13.48 22.16
C SER A 641 -6.30 12.03 21.92
N ILE A 642 -5.62 11.14 22.62
CA ILE A 642 -5.92 9.71 22.68
C ILE A 642 -6.52 9.43 24.04
N TYR A 643 -7.77 8.99 24.05
CA TYR A 643 -8.47 8.66 25.28
C TYR A 643 -8.41 7.17 25.54
N GLN A 644 -8.15 6.77 26.79
CA GLN A 644 -8.16 5.35 27.18
C GLN A 644 -9.56 4.73 27.08
N ASN A 645 -10.60 5.55 27.20
CA ASN A 645 -11.98 5.12 27.02
C ASN A 645 -12.43 5.34 25.58
N GLU A 646 -12.44 4.26 24.80
CA GLU A 646 -12.84 4.27 23.40
C GLU A 646 -14.29 4.77 23.19
N GLN A 647 -15.21 4.41 24.08
CA GLN A 647 -16.60 4.85 23.97
C GLN A 647 -16.72 6.37 24.14
N TYR A 648 -15.97 6.95 25.07
CA TYR A 648 -15.92 8.40 25.28
C TYR A 648 -15.29 9.10 24.06
N GLN A 649 -14.20 8.55 23.51
CA GLN A 649 -13.59 9.04 22.28
C GLN A 649 -14.60 9.05 21.13
N ASN A 650 -15.34 7.93 20.96
CA ASN A 650 -16.34 7.80 19.88
C ASN A 650 -17.47 8.81 20.04
N GLN A 651 -17.92 9.08 21.28
CA GLN A 651 -18.94 10.10 21.55
C GLN A 651 -18.44 11.51 21.18
N LEU A 652 -17.23 11.89 21.60
CA LEU A 652 -16.65 13.19 21.25
C LEU A 652 -16.47 13.38 19.75
N ASP A 653 -15.95 12.35 19.08
CA ASP A 653 -15.74 12.41 17.62
C ASP A 653 -17.08 12.48 16.85
N ALA A 654 -18.11 11.76 17.30
CA ALA A 654 -19.44 11.83 16.71
C ALA A 654 -20.08 13.22 16.89
N GLU A 655 -19.98 13.80 18.08
CA GLU A 655 -20.46 15.16 18.36
C GLU A 655 -19.76 16.20 17.49
N ALA A 656 -18.44 16.05 17.31
CA ALA A 656 -17.68 16.93 16.42
C ALA A 656 -18.11 16.80 14.96
N ILE A 657 -18.39 15.57 14.49
CA ILE A 657 -18.92 15.34 13.13
C ILE A 657 -20.25 16.03 12.94
N TYR A 658 -21.22 15.84 13.85
CA TYR A 658 -22.52 16.48 13.75
C TYR A 658 -22.42 18.00 13.81
N TYR A 659 -21.59 18.53 14.71
CA TYR A 659 -21.39 19.97 14.83
C TYR A 659 -20.84 20.58 13.53
N LEU A 660 -19.81 19.97 12.94
CA LEU A 660 -19.24 20.46 11.69
C LEU A 660 -20.23 20.34 10.53
N LEU A 661 -21.01 19.26 10.47
CA LEU A 661 -22.08 19.13 9.46
C LEU A 661 -23.11 20.25 9.58
N GLU A 662 -23.65 20.48 10.78
CA GLU A 662 -24.74 21.43 11.02
C GLU A 662 -24.31 22.89 10.87
N HIS A 663 -23.09 23.24 11.30
CA HIS A 663 -22.68 24.65 11.48
C HIS A 663 -21.63 25.13 10.47
N ASP A 664 -20.98 24.24 9.73
CA ASP A 664 -19.91 24.62 8.81
C ASP A 664 -20.14 24.03 7.41
N ILE A 665 -20.22 22.70 7.27
CA ILE A 665 -20.24 22.01 5.98
C ILE A 665 -21.52 22.28 5.20
N LEU A 666 -22.68 22.06 5.79
CA LEU A 666 -23.98 22.25 5.11
C LEU A 666 -24.22 23.73 4.78
N PRO A 667 -23.97 24.68 5.68
CA PRO A 667 -24.03 26.11 5.33
C PRO A 667 -23.06 26.48 4.19
N ALA A 668 -21.81 26.00 4.23
CA ALA A 668 -20.80 26.30 3.20
C ALA A 668 -21.23 25.83 1.80
N TYR A 669 -21.98 24.73 1.70
CA TYR A 669 -22.48 24.22 0.42
C TYR A 669 -23.73 24.95 -0.09
N TYR A 670 -24.69 25.26 0.80
CA TYR A 670 -26.02 25.75 0.42
C TYR A 670 -26.19 27.26 0.46
N GLU A 671 -25.33 28.00 1.18
CA GLU A 671 -25.44 29.46 1.25
C GLU A 671 -24.70 30.11 0.09
N HIS A 672 -25.39 30.38 -1.02
CA HIS A 672 -24.82 30.80 -2.28
C HIS A 672 -25.39 32.12 -2.86
N GLY A 673 -26.22 32.85 -2.11
CA GLY A 673 -26.80 34.12 -2.58
C GLY A 673 -27.61 33.94 -3.87
N ASP A 674 -27.31 34.78 -4.88
CA ASP A 674 -28.01 34.80 -6.18
C ASP A 674 -27.39 33.82 -7.22
N LYS A 675 -26.29 33.12 -6.88
CA LYS A 675 -25.64 32.14 -7.77
C LYS A 675 -26.25 30.76 -7.63
N GLU A 676 -26.02 29.91 -8.62
CA GLU A 676 -26.40 28.49 -8.58
C GLU A 676 -25.44 27.64 -7.73
N TYR A 677 -24.30 28.19 -7.29
CA TYR A 677 -23.27 27.52 -6.51
C TYR A 677 -22.71 28.44 -5.40
N SER A 678 -22.16 27.84 -4.36
CA SER A 678 -21.46 28.54 -3.29
C SER A 678 -20.03 28.88 -3.71
N GLU A 679 -19.68 30.17 -3.75
CA GLU A 679 -18.29 30.62 -3.98
C GLU A 679 -17.34 30.12 -2.90
N ASN A 680 -17.84 30.00 -1.67
CA ASN A 680 -17.06 29.44 -0.56
C ASN A 680 -16.74 27.97 -0.80
N TRP A 681 -17.71 27.17 -1.31
CA TRP A 681 -17.47 25.77 -1.67
C TRP A 681 -16.43 25.61 -2.78
N ILE A 682 -16.52 26.44 -3.82
CA ILE A 682 -15.53 26.43 -4.92
C ILE A 682 -14.15 26.83 -4.41
N LYS A 683 -14.05 27.80 -3.50
CA LYS A 683 -12.78 28.17 -2.85
C LYS A 683 -12.15 26.97 -2.14
N TYR A 684 -12.93 26.17 -1.38
CA TYR A 684 -12.44 24.95 -0.74
C TYR A 684 -11.91 23.94 -1.78
N ILE A 685 -12.62 23.74 -2.89
CA ILE A 685 -12.18 22.86 -3.98
C ILE A 685 -10.86 23.33 -4.57
N LYS A 686 -10.75 24.62 -4.93
CA LYS A 686 -9.51 25.19 -5.48
C LYS A 686 -8.35 25.06 -4.51
N ASN A 687 -8.56 25.36 -3.24
CA ASN A 687 -7.54 25.21 -2.20
C ASN A 687 -7.10 23.74 -2.04
N SER A 688 -8.04 22.80 -2.01
CA SER A 688 -7.76 21.39 -1.91
C SER A 688 -6.89 20.90 -3.08
N ILE A 689 -7.25 21.28 -4.30
CA ILE A 689 -6.51 20.93 -5.51
C ILE A 689 -5.13 21.58 -5.53
N ALA A 690 -5.04 22.90 -5.32
CA ALA A 690 -3.76 23.62 -5.43
C ALA A 690 -2.75 23.24 -4.35
N GLN A 691 -3.21 23.14 -3.08
CA GLN A 691 -2.33 23.03 -1.93
C GLN A 691 -2.04 21.59 -1.51
N ILE A 692 -2.94 20.66 -1.83
CA ILE A 692 -2.87 19.29 -1.31
C ILE A 692 -2.55 18.29 -2.43
N ALA A 693 -3.24 18.33 -3.58
CA ALA A 693 -3.14 17.30 -4.61
C ALA A 693 -1.70 16.99 -5.06
N PRO A 694 -0.82 17.94 -5.38
CA PRO A 694 0.53 17.66 -5.86
C PRO A 694 1.39 16.88 -4.88
N ARG A 695 1.11 17.00 -3.58
CA ARG A 695 1.84 16.34 -2.51
C ARG A 695 1.51 14.85 -2.37
N PHE A 696 0.40 14.40 -2.95
CA PHE A 696 -0.13 13.03 -2.81
C PHE A 696 -0.31 12.32 -4.15
N THR A 697 0.46 12.70 -5.17
CA THR A 697 0.55 11.97 -6.43
C THR A 697 1.52 10.78 -6.29
N MET A 698 1.29 9.72 -7.05
CA MET A 698 2.21 8.57 -7.10
C MET A 698 3.57 8.97 -7.70
N LYS A 699 3.60 9.97 -8.59
CA LYS A 699 4.85 10.55 -9.12
C LYS A 699 5.75 11.06 -8.01
N ARG A 700 5.20 11.89 -7.09
CA ARG A 700 5.95 12.36 -5.92
C ARG A 700 6.38 11.18 -5.02
N GLN A 701 5.51 10.20 -4.80
CA GLN A 701 5.84 9.04 -3.97
C GLN A 701 7.00 8.22 -4.57
N LEU A 702 6.97 7.95 -5.88
CA LEU A 702 8.03 7.24 -6.57
C LEU A 702 9.37 7.98 -6.47
N ASP A 703 9.37 9.28 -6.73
CA ASP A 703 10.58 10.11 -6.63
C ASP A 703 11.13 10.13 -5.20
N ASP A 704 10.26 10.24 -4.18
CA ASP A 704 10.65 10.16 -2.76
C ASP A 704 11.34 8.82 -2.42
N TYR A 705 10.86 7.68 -2.96
CA TYR A 705 11.52 6.39 -2.76
C TYR A 705 12.92 6.37 -3.38
N TYR A 706 13.08 6.94 -4.58
CA TYR A 706 14.38 7.04 -5.22
C TYR A 706 15.33 7.92 -4.43
N GLU A 707 14.92 9.12 -4.05
CA GLU A 707 15.77 10.09 -3.36
C GLU A 707 16.11 9.68 -1.93
N LYS A 708 15.13 9.16 -1.18
CA LYS A 708 15.31 8.85 0.24
C LYS A 708 15.97 7.51 0.48
N PHE A 709 15.75 6.51 -0.41
CA PHE A 709 16.14 5.12 -0.16
C PHE A 709 16.90 4.46 -1.30
N TYR A 710 16.35 4.35 -2.51
CA TYR A 710 16.92 3.49 -3.54
C TYR A 710 18.33 3.89 -3.98
N ILE A 711 18.57 5.19 -4.17
CA ILE A 711 19.90 5.70 -4.55
C ILE A 711 20.92 5.35 -3.47
N LYS A 712 20.61 5.61 -2.19
CA LYS A 712 21.50 5.30 -1.06
C LYS A 712 21.80 3.82 -0.92
N LEU A 713 20.78 2.98 -1.07
CA LEU A 713 20.91 1.52 -1.03
C LEU A 713 21.83 1.02 -2.15
N SER A 714 21.57 1.44 -3.37
CA SER A 714 22.37 1.06 -4.53
C SER A 714 23.83 1.50 -4.38
N GLU A 715 24.08 2.75 -3.98
CA GLU A 715 25.42 3.27 -3.74
C GLU A 715 26.15 2.46 -2.67
N HIS A 716 25.49 2.17 -1.55
CA HIS A 716 26.11 1.40 -0.46
C HIS A 716 26.37 -0.05 -0.88
N PHE A 717 25.42 -0.68 -1.58
CA PHE A 717 25.60 -2.02 -2.13
C PHE A 717 26.81 -2.10 -3.08
N HIS A 718 26.96 -1.14 -3.99
CA HIS A 718 28.12 -1.09 -4.89
C HIS A 718 29.45 -0.87 -4.14
N ILE A 719 29.43 -0.08 -3.07
CA ILE A 719 30.60 0.10 -2.19
C ILE A 719 30.98 -1.22 -1.53
N LEU A 720 30.04 -1.99 -1.03
CA LEU A 720 30.32 -3.24 -0.31
C LEU A 720 30.68 -4.40 -1.24
N SER A 721 30.06 -4.47 -2.42
CA SER A 721 30.24 -5.56 -3.41
C SER A 721 31.49 -5.39 -4.28
N ALA A 722 32.10 -4.21 -4.31
CA ALA A 722 33.30 -3.96 -5.09
C ALA A 722 34.46 -4.88 -4.66
N ASP A 723 35.38 -5.12 -5.58
CA ASP A 723 36.63 -5.87 -5.33
C ASP A 723 36.38 -7.25 -4.70
N ASN A 724 35.48 -8.02 -5.27
CA ASN A 724 35.05 -9.33 -4.77
C ASN A 724 34.57 -9.29 -3.31
N ASN A 725 33.69 -8.30 -3.02
CA ASN A 725 33.05 -8.07 -1.72
C ASN A 725 34.04 -7.72 -0.59
N ALA A 726 35.16 -7.07 -0.92
CA ALA A 726 36.23 -6.79 0.05
C ALA A 726 35.71 -6.00 1.26
N LYS A 727 34.89 -4.96 1.05
CA LYS A 727 34.34 -4.16 2.16
C LYS A 727 33.25 -4.87 2.96
N ALA A 728 32.44 -5.72 2.32
CA ALA A 728 31.48 -6.56 3.05
C ALA A 728 32.22 -7.55 3.99
N LYS A 729 33.29 -8.15 3.54
CA LYS A 729 34.17 -8.99 4.37
C LYS A 729 34.75 -8.20 5.52
N MET A 730 35.36 -7.04 5.24
CA MET A 730 35.99 -6.18 6.24
C MET A 730 35.03 -5.73 7.35
N ILE A 731 33.81 -5.28 7.02
CA ILE A 731 32.80 -4.87 8.01
C ILE A 731 32.27 -6.05 8.84
N SER A 732 32.10 -7.23 8.24
CA SER A 732 31.74 -8.47 8.94
C SER A 732 32.80 -8.89 9.94
N ASP A 733 34.10 -8.85 9.56
CA ASP A 733 35.23 -9.16 10.44
C ASP A 733 35.31 -8.15 11.58
N TRP A 734 35.12 -6.85 11.29
CA TRP A 734 35.08 -5.81 12.30
C TRP A 734 33.91 -6.01 13.31
N LYS A 735 32.72 -6.32 12.85
CA LYS A 735 31.56 -6.64 13.72
C LYS A 735 31.85 -7.82 14.63
N THR A 736 32.57 -8.82 14.11
CA THR A 736 32.99 -10.00 14.89
C THR A 736 34.04 -9.63 15.95
N ALA A 737 35.03 -8.80 15.60
CA ALA A 737 36.04 -8.32 16.53
C ALA A 737 35.43 -7.49 17.66
N VAL A 738 34.54 -6.58 17.35
CA VAL A 738 33.82 -5.78 18.36
C VAL A 738 32.96 -6.66 19.27
N ARG A 739 32.17 -7.58 18.70
CA ARG A 739 31.32 -8.51 19.48
C ARG A 739 32.16 -9.28 20.52
N ASN A 740 33.31 -9.80 20.15
CA ASN A 740 34.17 -10.60 21.01
C ASN A 740 34.82 -9.80 22.14
N ARG A 741 34.91 -8.48 22.02
CA ARG A 741 35.60 -7.62 23.00
C ARG A 741 34.70 -6.62 23.71
N TRP A 742 33.45 -6.45 23.26
CA TRP A 742 32.56 -5.43 23.77
C TRP A 742 32.38 -5.44 25.29
N ASP A 743 32.19 -6.61 25.88
CA ASP A 743 31.96 -6.75 27.31
C ASP A 743 33.24 -6.55 28.14
N SER A 744 34.43 -6.61 27.50
CA SER A 744 35.71 -6.39 28.16
C SER A 744 36.15 -4.93 28.26
N ILE A 745 35.43 -4.03 27.55
CA ILE A 745 35.70 -2.57 27.57
C ILE A 745 35.47 -2.02 28.96
N GLU A 746 36.40 -1.20 29.49
CA GLU A 746 36.31 -0.65 30.84
C GLU A 746 36.22 0.88 30.83
N ILE A 747 35.22 1.44 31.50
CA ILE A 747 35.14 2.87 31.79
C ILE A 747 36.06 3.18 32.94
N LYS A 748 37.13 3.93 32.68
CA LYS A 748 38.17 4.23 33.68
C LYS A 748 37.85 5.47 34.52
N SER A 749 37.29 6.51 33.91
CA SER A 749 36.90 7.71 34.64
C SER A 749 35.85 8.52 33.89
N ILE A 750 34.99 9.19 34.64
CA ILE A 750 34.07 10.19 34.14
C ILE A 750 34.29 11.46 34.94
N LYS A 751 34.50 12.58 34.25
CA LYS A 751 34.67 13.92 34.88
C LYS A 751 33.69 14.88 34.26
N ALA A 752 32.94 15.58 35.10
CA ALA A 752 32.09 16.70 34.67
C ALA A 752 32.47 17.94 35.50
N GLY A 753 32.59 19.06 34.83
CA GLY A 753 33.15 20.30 35.38
C GLY A 753 32.48 20.81 36.66
N ASN A 754 31.20 20.54 36.85
CA ASN A 754 30.39 20.93 38.01
C ASN A 754 29.86 19.76 38.85
N GLY A 755 30.36 18.53 38.59
CA GLY A 755 29.85 17.30 39.20
C GLY A 755 28.65 16.72 38.44
N LEU A 756 28.46 15.37 38.52
CA LEU A 756 27.42 14.67 37.79
C LEU A 756 26.01 14.99 38.33
N ASP A 757 25.88 15.45 39.57
CA ASP A 757 24.61 15.72 40.27
C ASP A 757 24.47 17.20 40.68
N ALA A 758 25.09 18.14 39.96
CA ALA A 758 25.11 19.54 40.33
C ALA A 758 23.93 20.33 39.71
N THR A 759 23.51 21.41 40.43
CA THR A 759 22.63 22.43 39.82
C THR A 759 23.45 23.24 38.83
N ILE A 760 23.02 23.24 37.56
CA ILE A 760 23.67 23.93 36.45
C ILE A 760 22.87 25.20 36.18
N GLU A 761 23.52 26.36 35.92
CA GLU A 761 22.85 27.58 35.49
C GLU A 761 22.52 27.47 33.99
N ALA A 762 21.26 27.78 33.63
CA ALA A 762 20.82 27.80 32.25
C ALA A 762 21.73 28.76 31.42
N GLY A 763 22.15 28.28 30.25
CA GLY A 763 23.01 29.00 29.33
C GLY A 763 24.51 28.94 29.67
N LYS A 764 24.94 28.30 30.77
CA LYS A 764 26.35 28.02 31.03
C LYS A 764 26.83 26.73 30.40
N GLU A 765 28.01 26.79 29.81
CA GLU A 765 28.68 25.58 29.32
C GLU A 765 29.32 24.79 30.46
N TYR A 766 29.24 23.50 30.39
CA TYR A 766 29.98 22.58 31.23
C TYR A 766 30.67 21.51 30.41
N GLU A 767 31.85 21.18 30.83
CA GLU A 767 32.75 20.23 30.14
C GLU A 767 32.59 18.84 30.73
N VAL A 768 32.50 17.84 29.87
CA VAL A 768 32.50 16.43 30.25
C VAL A 768 33.66 15.69 29.59
N THR A 769 34.29 14.81 30.35
CA THR A 769 35.41 13.98 29.89
C THR A 769 35.20 12.53 30.34
N VAL A 770 35.32 11.60 29.40
CA VAL A 770 35.21 10.14 29.65
C VAL A 770 36.49 9.47 29.17
N ALA A 771 37.10 8.70 30.05
CA ALA A 771 38.29 7.87 29.69
C ALA A 771 37.89 6.39 29.68
N VAL A 772 38.20 5.69 28.61
CA VAL A 772 37.81 4.31 28.33
C VAL A 772 39.03 3.51 27.90
N ASP A 773 39.19 2.32 28.47
CA ASP A 773 40.12 1.28 27.98
C ASP A 773 39.39 0.40 26.98
N GLU A 774 39.60 0.61 25.68
CA GLU A 774 38.88 -0.03 24.60
C GLU A 774 39.40 -1.42 24.21
N LYS A 775 40.41 -1.94 24.94
CA LYS A 775 40.94 -3.32 24.75
C LYS A 775 41.40 -3.65 23.35
N GLY A 776 41.93 -2.66 22.63
CA GLY A 776 42.53 -2.84 21.31
C GLY A 776 41.51 -2.93 20.17
N LEU A 777 40.36 -2.26 20.28
CA LEU A 777 39.36 -2.12 19.21
C LEU A 777 39.66 -0.97 18.22
N ASP A 778 40.66 -0.16 18.52
CA ASP A 778 41.26 0.87 17.66
C ASP A 778 40.24 1.82 17.00
N ASP A 779 39.63 2.70 17.78
CA ASP A 779 38.62 3.71 17.36
C ASP A 779 37.25 3.14 16.91
N ALA A 780 36.96 1.91 17.34
CA ALA A 780 35.70 1.26 17.00
C ALA A 780 34.49 1.69 17.86
N ILE A 781 34.69 2.64 18.81
CA ILE A 781 33.64 3.09 19.70
C ILE A 781 33.38 4.58 19.58
N GLY A 782 32.15 4.96 19.78
CA GLY A 782 31.68 6.33 20.02
C GLY A 782 31.13 6.47 21.44
N ILE A 783 31.30 7.67 22.01
CA ILE A 783 30.70 8.03 23.30
C ILE A 783 29.88 9.30 23.11
N GLU A 784 28.73 9.34 23.75
CA GLU A 784 27.88 10.51 23.76
C GLU A 784 27.24 10.74 25.12
N LEU A 785 26.95 12.00 25.42
CA LEU A 785 26.11 12.39 26.53
C LEU A 785 24.69 12.53 26.05
N VAL A 786 23.75 11.83 26.69
CA VAL A 786 22.32 11.90 26.41
C VAL A 786 21.63 12.60 27.54
N ILE A 787 20.90 13.66 27.22
CA ILE A 787 20.11 14.45 28.17
C ILE A 787 18.64 14.23 27.84
N ILE A 788 17.85 13.85 28.84
CA ILE A 788 16.41 13.61 28.68
C ILE A 788 15.59 14.51 29.60
N GLN A 789 14.38 14.83 29.16
CA GLN A 789 13.37 15.53 29.93
C GLN A 789 12.16 14.62 30.12
N HIS A 790 11.59 14.63 31.31
CA HIS A 790 10.37 13.87 31.60
C HIS A 790 9.16 14.76 31.37
N GLU A 791 8.39 14.48 30.32
CA GLU A 791 7.16 15.20 29.97
C GLU A 791 5.99 14.22 29.81
N SER A 792 4.83 14.58 30.34
CA SER A 792 3.58 13.80 30.16
C SER A 792 3.68 12.31 30.56
N GLY A 793 4.57 11.98 31.50
CA GLY A 793 4.76 10.60 31.99
C GLY A 793 5.75 9.77 31.17
N GLN A 794 6.44 10.36 30.20
CA GLN A 794 7.44 9.71 29.36
C GLN A 794 8.77 10.49 29.36
N ASP A 795 9.86 9.75 29.17
CA ASP A 795 11.20 10.32 29.02
C ASP A 795 11.46 10.59 27.51
N HIS A 796 11.73 11.83 27.16
CA HIS A 796 12.07 12.26 25.80
C HIS A 796 13.50 12.79 25.73
N ILE A 797 14.18 12.57 24.62
CA ILE A 797 15.48 13.14 24.37
C ILE A 797 15.35 14.66 24.27
N TYR A 798 16.09 15.34 25.15
CA TYR A 798 16.29 16.80 25.05
C TYR A 798 17.47 17.09 24.12
N GLU A 799 18.61 16.42 24.33
CA GLU A 799 19.82 16.59 23.52
C GLU A 799 20.72 15.35 23.54
N VAL A 800 21.38 15.06 22.41
CA VAL A 800 22.43 14.05 22.30
C VAL A 800 23.72 14.73 21.85
N ILE A 801 24.75 14.68 22.68
CA ILE A 801 26.02 15.38 22.48
C ILE A 801 27.11 14.33 22.24
N PRO A 802 27.59 14.17 20.98
CA PRO A 802 28.76 13.31 20.71
C PRO A 802 30.02 13.86 21.40
N LEU A 803 30.78 12.97 22.05
CA LEU A 803 32.06 13.32 22.62
C LEU A 803 33.18 12.94 21.66
N PRO A 804 33.91 13.93 21.04
CA PRO A 804 35.04 13.63 20.21
C PRO A 804 36.23 13.03 21.00
N LEU A 805 36.96 12.15 20.33
CA LEU A 805 38.20 11.59 20.85
C LEU A 805 39.30 12.68 20.87
N VAL A 806 39.87 12.98 22.04
CA VAL A 806 40.90 14.03 22.21
C VAL A 806 42.28 13.50 22.50
N SER A 807 42.42 12.27 23.06
CA SER A 807 43.75 11.66 23.26
C SER A 807 43.69 10.14 23.25
N LYS A 808 44.79 9.51 22.83
CA LYS A 808 45.06 8.08 22.87
C LYS A 808 46.36 7.84 23.63
N ASP A 809 46.32 6.97 24.64
CA ASP A 809 47.48 6.50 25.37
C ASP A 809 47.42 4.98 25.51
N GLY A 810 48.05 4.26 24.55
CA GLY A 810 47.82 2.84 24.38
C GLY A 810 46.36 2.51 24.11
N ASN A 811 45.76 1.69 24.97
CA ASN A 811 44.34 1.34 24.90
C ASN A 811 43.44 2.32 25.66
N LEU A 812 43.99 3.33 26.32
CA LEU A 812 43.25 4.34 27.05
C LEU A 812 42.86 5.52 26.11
N TYR A 813 41.61 5.64 25.81
CA TYR A 813 41.03 6.64 24.93
C TYR A 813 40.24 7.65 25.76
N THR A 814 40.51 8.95 25.55
CA THR A 814 39.85 10.03 26.27
C THR A 814 38.91 10.78 25.31
N PHE A 815 37.66 10.84 25.65
CA PHE A 815 36.60 11.56 24.93
C PHE A 815 36.21 12.79 25.74
N LYS A 816 35.98 13.92 25.04
CA LYS A 816 35.66 15.17 25.70
C LYS A 816 34.64 15.97 24.89
N GLY A 817 33.67 16.59 25.55
CA GLY A 817 32.69 17.47 24.94
C GLY A 817 32.17 18.53 25.90
N THR A 818 31.37 19.46 25.40
CA THR A 818 30.72 20.52 26.19
C THR A 818 29.21 20.40 26.00
N SER A 819 28.48 20.66 27.07
CA SER A 819 27.00 20.75 27.06
C SER A 819 26.57 22.13 27.53
N GLN A 820 25.46 22.63 27.00
CA GLN A 820 24.85 23.91 27.37
C GLN A 820 23.32 23.77 27.32
N ILE A 821 22.68 23.74 28.46
CA ILE A 821 21.23 23.65 28.57
C ILE A 821 20.65 25.07 28.71
N PHE A 822 19.77 25.48 27.81
CA PHE A 822 19.17 26.80 27.78
C PHE A 822 17.86 26.88 28.56
N ASN A 823 17.14 25.82 28.73
CA ASN A 823 15.85 25.79 29.41
C ASN A 823 16.03 25.44 30.88
N ALA A 824 15.36 26.20 31.75
CA ALA A 824 15.28 25.85 33.16
C ALA A 824 14.30 24.66 33.34
N GLY A 825 14.70 23.69 34.16
CA GLY A 825 13.89 22.49 34.39
C GLY A 825 14.64 21.40 35.09
N SER A 826 14.01 20.24 35.22
CA SER A 826 14.64 19.01 35.72
C SER A 826 14.96 18.10 34.54
N PHE A 827 16.23 17.78 34.36
CA PHE A 827 16.75 16.90 33.34
C PHE A 827 17.46 15.72 33.97
N LYS A 828 17.50 14.59 33.25
CA LYS A 828 18.38 13.46 33.58
C LYS A 828 19.45 13.35 32.51
N GLN A 829 20.64 12.92 32.88
CA GLN A 829 21.73 12.73 31.94
C GLN A 829 22.40 11.38 32.17
N ALA A 830 22.87 10.77 31.09
CA ALA A 830 23.65 9.54 31.10
C ALA A 830 24.60 9.49 29.90
N PHE A 831 25.65 8.72 30.01
CA PHE A 831 26.54 8.47 28.89
C PHE A 831 26.17 7.18 28.19
N ARG A 832 26.31 7.20 26.86
CA ARG A 832 26.06 6.03 26.02
C ARG A 832 27.28 5.75 25.16
N MET A 833 27.78 4.52 25.22
CA MET A 833 28.84 3.99 24.38
C MET A 833 28.22 3.11 23.30
N TYR A 834 28.67 3.25 22.06
CA TYR A 834 28.17 2.51 20.89
C TYR A 834 29.31 2.20 19.91
N PRO A 835 29.22 1.12 19.09
CA PRO A 835 30.15 0.83 18.03
C PRO A 835 30.11 1.88 16.92
N LYS A 836 31.27 2.28 16.41
CA LYS A 836 31.40 3.29 15.36
C LYS A 836 32.25 2.76 14.20
N ASN A 837 31.68 2.80 13.00
CA ASN A 837 32.39 2.47 11.76
C ASN A 837 31.75 3.25 10.60
N ASN A 838 32.59 3.78 9.69
CA ASN A 838 32.10 4.60 8.57
C ASN A 838 31.39 3.80 7.49
N LEU A 839 31.45 2.47 7.53
CA LEU A 839 30.70 1.58 6.64
C LEU A 839 29.31 1.20 7.20
N LEU A 840 28.96 1.66 8.40
CA LEU A 840 27.61 1.51 8.94
C LEU A 840 26.76 2.71 8.51
N PRO A 841 25.71 2.52 7.69
CA PRO A 841 24.79 3.60 7.31
C PRO A 841 24.07 4.20 8.51
N HIS A 842 23.67 3.33 9.43
CA HIS A 842 23.01 3.69 10.68
C HIS A 842 23.74 3.00 11.84
N ARG A 843 23.94 3.71 12.95
CA ARG A 843 24.54 3.12 14.14
C ARG A 843 23.74 1.97 14.74
N GLN A 844 22.44 1.95 14.50
CA GLN A 844 21.53 0.85 14.88
C GLN A 844 21.74 -0.43 14.05
N ASP A 845 22.46 -0.39 12.94
CA ASP A 845 22.77 -1.59 12.13
C ASP A 845 23.68 -2.58 12.85
N PHE A 846 24.32 -2.14 13.93
CA PHE A 846 25.08 -2.98 14.83
C PHE A 846 24.81 -2.55 16.28
N CYS A 847 23.68 -3.04 16.83
CA CYS A 847 23.06 -2.54 18.06
C CYS A 847 23.75 -3.10 19.33
N TYR A 848 24.99 -2.70 19.59
CA TYR A 848 25.70 -2.89 20.83
C TYR A 848 25.76 -1.56 21.57
N VAL A 849 25.06 -1.46 22.70
CA VAL A 849 24.97 -0.23 23.49
C VAL A 849 25.26 -0.51 24.95
N ARG A 850 26.05 0.36 25.56
CA ARG A 850 26.27 0.36 27.02
C ARG A 850 26.00 1.75 27.56
N TRP A 851 25.09 1.80 28.54
CA TRP A 851 24.81 2.99 29.32
C TRP A 851 25.62 3.01 30.62
N PHE A 852 26.04 4.18 31.06
CA PHE A 852 26.80 4.37 32.30
C PHE A 852 26.70 5.82 32.81
#